data_4be8c45f3488168155b10594e5ed0b11
#
_entry.id   4be8c45f3488168155b10594e5ed0b11
#
_cell.length_a   1.000
_cell.length_b   1.000
_cell.length_c   1.000
_cell.angle_alpha   90.00
_cell.angle_beta   90.00
_cell.angle_gamma   90.00
#
_symmetry.space_group_name_H-M   'P 1'
#
loop_
_entity.id
_entity.type
_entity.pdbx_description
1 polymer ?
#
loop_
_entity_poly.entity_id
_entity_poly.type
_entity_poly.pdbx_seq_one_letter_code
_entity_poly.pdbx_strand_id
1 'polypeptide(L)'
;MKLLKLFSILLLLPITFLFAQDESDVEEVVVVGSQIKGAKITGSLPVTVITADDIESLAVESGEELFADLAENGNNNFNQTDFSGGYNASRGDVGSLDLRNIGTGNTVTLLNGRRLVQSPGYATEWVGGSFVPVSSVNSNTIPVYGAERVEILRDGASAIYGADAVAGVINTVLKDDFDGLTMRVRQNWYDSFDAKDNKVSIQWGQTMSDGSNLSIYFDRYDRERIRGIEDPKWSDGDLRRLLPDPDEGGLGAYNDTTWRNASASSVWAQFYEGSNIFTIYRPDDSNCLSNSSSNLYNIPGLDHMCLYDSSSIRAESRTSYGQTYDKRGPLLRNNLVMFYNTTLDNGVEAYSEVSYYKSTSNKQLYGGAPLGMGSSSKNGGNTQPILVPSTNYWLNQLQRPNGDLFVDKEGDQLWFRYFRFNTPRSWDSTRETWRVVQGFRGTYGDWDWDAGLVASTASSEMDNHGRQSMTLLNEALADSSPNAYNPFNAGLNSNEEPFTISIFRNNNTDLYMADIKMSNPSVYSMPAGDVAVLVGAEVRAESMEDLRDPRINGTIVYSTPPEAANQSTFPYISDVVNSSPSPNTTGDRVVTSLFAEAQVPLLEDLDAQFALRVENADDYGTNTVGKVALGYAPTSWFKLRTSNSTSFKAPNLITVNEGLVVRNNSQEDP
;
A
#
# COMPACT_ATOMS: atom_id res chain seq x y z
N MET A 1 -31.58 4.38 33.78
CA MET A 1 -30.43 4.09 32.92
C MET A 1 -29.05 4.07 33.63
N LYS A 2 -28.95 4.19 34.93
CA LYS A 2 -27.67 4.08 35.69
C LYS A 2 -27.45 2.71 36.38
N LEU A 3 -28.44 1.82 36.34
CA LEU A 3 -28.33 0.48 36.98
C LEU A 3 -27.94 -0.66 36.01
N LEU A 4 -27.93 -0.42 34.70
CA LEU A 4 -27.53 -1.44 33.71
C LEU A 4 -26.02 -1.48 33.43
N LYS A 5 -25.28 -0.42 33.85
CA LYS A 5 -23.80 -0.36 33.72
C LYS A 5 -23.02 -1.03 34.85
N LEU A 6 -23.71 -1.42 35.94
CA LEU A 6 -23.04 -2.08 37.07
C LEU A 6 -23.04 -3.63 36.99
N PHE A 7 -23.83 -4.21 36.09
CA PHE A 7 -23.93 -5.67 35.93
C PHE A 7 -22.95 -6.25 34.90
N SER A 8 -22.32 -5.40 34.07
CA SER A 8 -21.34 -5.82 33.05
C SER A 8 -19.90 -5.95 33.59
N ILE A 9 -19.62 -5.52 34.82
CA ILE A 9 -18.26 -5.53 35.40
C ILE A 9 -18.00 -6.78 36.26
N LEU A 10 -19.03 -7.59 36.55
CA LEU A 10 -18.88 -8.71 37.47
C LEU A 10 -18.67 -10.08 36.80
N LEU A 11 -18.47 -10.15 35.49
CA LEU A 11 -18.31 -11.41 34.73
C LEU A 11 -16.94 -11.60 34.08
N LEU A 12 -15.93 -10.79 34.43
CA LEU A 12 -14.57 -10.90 33.91
C LEU A 12 -13.53 -10.89 35.03
N LEU A 13 -13.64 -11.87 35.94
CA LEU A 13 -12.48 -12.26 36.77
C LEU A 13 -11.94 -13.57 36.21
N PRO A 14 -10.74 -13.60 35.60
CA PRO A 14 -10.10 -14.86 35.28
C PRO A 14 -9.67 -15.53 36.59
N ILE A 15 -10.20 -16.72 36.87
CA ILE A 15 -9.65 -17.61 37.89
C ILE A 15 -8.38 -18.22 37.27
N THR A 16 -7.26 -17.55 37.45
CA THR A 16 -5.95 -18.13 37.15
C THR A 16 -5.59 -19.12 38.24
N PHE A 17 -5.69 -20.42 37.91
CA PHE A 17 -4.94 -21.43 38.64
C PHE A 17 -3.46 -21.30 38.23
N LEU A 18 -2.64 -20.75 39.12
CA LEU A 18 -1.18 -20.84 39.00
C LEU A 18 -0.82 -22.32 39.22
N PHE A 19 -0.59 -23.06 38.16
CA PHE A 19 0.30 -24.20 38.20
C PHE A 19 1.72 -23.66 37.86
N ALA A 20 2.65 -23.83 38.81
CA ALA A 20 4.04 -23.69 38.52
C ALA A 20 4.40 -24.73 37.45
N GLN A 21 4.66 -24.27 36.26
CA GLN A 21 5.20 -25.09 35.18
C GLN A 21 6.71 -25.13 35.37
N ASP A 22 7.25 -26.35 35.53
CA ASP A 22 8.68 -26.58 35.42
C ASP A 22 9.17 -25.94 34.10
N GLU A 23 10.27 -25.21 34.18
CA GLU A 23 11.05 -24.80 33.01
C GLU A 23 11.52 -26.07 32.28
N SER A 24 10.67 -26.62 31.41
CA SER A 24 11.14 -27.53 30.38
C SER A 24 11.98 -26.69 29.41
N ASP A 25 13.22 -27.13 29.16
CA ASP A 25 14.06 -26.62 28.11
C ASP A 25 13.22 -26.44 26.83
N VAL A 26 12.85 -25.20 26.51
CA VAL A 26 12.26 -24.89 25.22
C VAL A 26 13.36 -25.11 24.20
N GLU A 27 13.26 -26.16 23.43
CA GLU A 27 14.12 -26.42 22.30
C GLU A 27 14.02 -25.22 21.36
N GLU A 28 15.05 -24.36 21.37
CA GLU A 28 15.07 -23.10 20.62
C GLU A 28 15.22 -23.43 19.13
N VAL A 29 14.12 -23.74 18.46
CA VAL A 29 14.08 -24.00 17.02
C VAL A 29 14.05 -22.65 16.30
N VAL A 30 15.21 -22.03 16.12
CA VAL A 30 15.34 -20.82 15.31
C VAL A 30 15.36 -21.23 13.85
N VAL A 31 14.35 -20.82 13.09
CA VAL A 31 14.20 -21.17 11.67
C VAL A 31 14.86 -20.15 10.75
N VAL A 32 14.90 -18.84 11.09
CA VAL A 32 15.59 -17.84 10.28
C VAL A 32 17.04 -17.67 10.70
N GLY A 33 17.94 -17.63 9.71
CA GLY A 33 19.37 -17.51 9.94
C GLY A 33 20.13 -18.79 9.60
N SER A 34 19.51 -19.96 9.74
CA SER A 34 19.96 -21.24 9.17
C SER A 34 18.73 -22.10 8.88
N GLN A 35 18.83 -22.96 7.89
CA GLN A 35 17.84 -23.97 7.58
C GLN A 35 18.29 -25.37 8.05
N ILE A 36 19.43 -25.49 8.75
CA ILE A 36 19.94 -26.74 9.32
C ILE A 36 19.11 -27.07 10.57
N LYS A 37 18.41 -28.20 10.57
CA LYS A 37 17.63 -28.67 11.72
C LYS A 37 18.55 -29.01 12.92
N GLY A 38 18.18 -28.52 14.11
CA GLY A 38 18.94 -28.77 15.34
C GLY A 38 20.28 -28.01 15.46
N ALA A 39 20.59 -27.11 14.55
CA ALA A 39 21.80 -26.29 14.64
C ALA A 39 21.68 -25.23 15.74
N LYS A 40 22.71 -25.14 16.61
CA LYS A 40 22.77 -24.09 17.65
C LYS A 40 23.16 -22.73 17.04
N ILE A 41 22.18 -22.00 16.48
CA ILE A 41 22.41 -20.79 15.68
C ILE A 41 22.50 -19.51 16.52
N THR A 42 22.10 -19.55 17.78
CA THR A 42 22.09 -18.40 18.69
C THR A 42 23.43 -17.67 18.81
N GLY A 43 24.49 -18.25 18.22
CA GLY A 43 25.83 -17.73 18.22
C GLY A 43 26.14 -16.62 17.23
N SER A 44 25.86 -16.79 15.95
CA SER A 44 26.50 -16.03 14.88
C SER A 44 25.62 -14.96 14.19
N LEU A 45 24.28 -15.01 14.30
CA LEU A 45 23.39 -14.11 13.56
C LEU A 45 22.49 -13.25 14.46
N PRO A 46 22.13 -12.02 14.02
CA PRO A 46 21.23 -11.12 14.74
C PRO A 46 19.78 -11.48 14.45
N VAL A 47 19.23 -12.48 15.12
CA VAL A 47 17.81 -12.88 15.03
C VAL A 47 17.06 -12.32 16.23
N THR A 48 15.89 -11.72 15.97
CA THR A 48 14.88 -11.34 16.97
C THR A 48 13.70 -12.30 16.84
N VAL A 49 13.23 -12.81 17.95
CA VAL A 49 12.02 -13.64 18.01
C VAL A 49 10.97 -12.87 18.82
N ILE A 50 9.77 -12.72 18.26
CA ILE A 50 8.59 -12.16 18.90
C ILE A 50 7.65 -13.33 19.14
N THR A 51 7.35 -13.61 20.39
CA THR A 51 6.52 -14.75 20.79
C THR A 51 5.02 -14.47 20.63
N ALA A 52 4.20 -15.50 20.71
CA ALA A 52 2.74 -15.34 20.71
C ALA A 52 2.26 -14.39 21.82
N ASP A 53 2.86 -14.46 23.01
CA ASP A 53 2.51 -13.60 24.15
C ASP A 53 2.89 -12.12 23.89
N ASP A 54 4.04 -11.88 23.24
CA ASP A 54 4.42 -10.53 22.82
C ASP A 54 3.41 -9.98 21.80
N ILE A 55 3.04 -10.77 20.79
CA ILE A 55 2.05 -10.38 19.77
C ILE A 55 0.70 -10.08 20.41
N GLU A 56 0.29 -10.91 21.38
CA GLU A 56 -0.97 -10.69 22.09
C GLU A 56 -0.94 -9.40 22.93
N SER A 57 0.19 -9.08 23.54
CA SER A 57 0.37 -7.87 24.36
C SER A 57 0.29 -6.59 23.54
N LEU A 58 0.73 -6.61 22.27
CA LEU A 58 0.64 -5.50 21.33
C LEU A 58 -0.81 -5.20 20.91
N ALA A 59 -1.71 -6.18 21.06
CA ALA A 59 -3.12 -6.04 20.72
C ALA A 59 -3.40 -5.59 19.29
N VAL A 60 -2.54 -5.95 18.36
CA VAL A 60 -2.61 -5.56 16.94
C VAL A 60 -3.73 -6.31 16.20
N GLU A 61 -4.26 -5.68 15.14
CA GLU A 61 -5.39 -6.21 14.37
C GLU A 61 -4.96 -6.87 13.06
N SER A 62 -3.73 -6.62 12.61
CA SER A 62 -3.23 -7.07 11.30
C SER A 62 -1.72 -7.24 11.28
N GLY A 63 -1.23 -7.92 10.25
CA GLY A 63 0.20 -8.01 10.00
C GLY A 63 0.84 -6.65 9.74
N GLU A 64 0.13 -5.72 9.08
CA GLU A 64 0.62 -4.35 8.90
C GLU A 64 0.87 -3.63 10.22
N GLU A 65 -0.08 -3.71 11.17
CA GLU A 65 0.07 -3.10 12.50
C GLU A 65 1.19 -3.78 13.28
N LEU A 66 1.25 -5.14 13.27
CA LEU A 66 2.32 -5.88 13.93
C LEU A 66 3.70 -5.44 13.46
N PHE A 67 3.88 -5.32 12.14
CA PHE A 67 5.19 -4.95 11.60
C PHE A 67 5.47 -3.45 11.70
N ALA A 68 4.46 -2.58 11.77
CA ALA A 68 4.65 -1.16 12.01
C ALA A 68 5.18 -0.87 13.43
N ASP A 69 4.87 -1.72 14.40
CA ASP A 69 5.37 -1.60 15.77
C ASP A 69 6.81 -2.10 15.96
N LEU A 70 7.40 -2.73 14.92
CA LEU A 70 8.78 -3.17 14.97
C LEU A 70 9.75 -2.00 14.82
N ALA A 71 10.65 -1.84 15.77
CA ALA A 71 11.69 -0.81 15.73
C ALA A 71 12.62 -0.92 14.50
N GLU A 72 12.73 -2.11 13.94
CA GLU A 72 13.54 -2.41 12.75
C GLU A 72 12.84 -2.10 11.43
N ASN A 73 11.51 -1.91 11.43
CA ASN A 73 10.75 -1.63 10.21
C ASN A 73 10.80 -0.12 9.90
N GLY A 74 10.98 0.20 8.65
CA GLY A 74 11.01 1.56 8.14
C GLY A 74 9.64 2.07 7.70
N ASN A 75 9.64 3.05 6.80
CA ASN A 75 8.43 3.64 6.26
C ASN A 75 7.70 2.68 5.31
N ASN A 76 6.40 2.51 5.53
CA ASN A 76 5.57 1.65 4.69
C ASN A 76 5.01 2.45 3.51
N ASN A 77 5.50 2.17 2.30
CA ASN A 77 4.98 2.78 1.08
C ASN A 77 3.63 2.22 0.62
N PHE A 78 3.34 0.97 0.97
CA PHE A 78 1.99 0.43 0.93
C PHE A 78 1.41 0.48 2.33
N ASN A 79 0.27 1.12 2.50
CA ASN A 79 -0.48 1.10 3.76
C ASN A 79 -1.97 1.30 3.48
N GLN A 80 -2.81 0.88 4.44
CA GLN A 80 -4.27 0.92 4.30
C GLN A 80 -4.82 2.35 4.23
N THR A 81 -4.16 3.30 4.87
CA THR A 81 -4.74 4.62 5.14
C THR A 81 -4.42 5.62 4.06
N ASP A 82 -3.37 5.36 3.24
CA ASP A 82 -2.74 6.42 2.51
C ASP A 82 -2.78 6.36 1.00
N PHE A 83 -2.68 7.57 0.48
CA PHE A 83 -2.24 7.93 -0.84
C PHE A 83 -0.71 7.81 -1.01
N SER A 84 0.02 7.41 0.02
CA SER A 84 1.47 7.46 0.10
C SER A 84 2.17 6.54 -0.90
N GLY A 85 1.47 5.54 -1.43
CA GLY A 85 2.03 4.61 -2.42
C GLY A 85 2.44 5.24 -3.76
N GLY A 86 2.44 6.57 -3.86
CA GLY A 86 2.86 7.30 -5.04
C GLY A 86 1.86 7.25 -6.21
N TYR A 87 2.30 7.74 -7.35
CA TYR A 87 1.51 7.72 -8.58
C TYR A 87 1.40 6.28 -9.11
N ASN A 88 0.22 5.94 -9.62
CA ASN A 88 -0.11 4.60 -10.13
C ASN A 88 -0.09 3.48 -9.09
N ALA A 89 -0.01 3.79 -7.80
CA ALA A 89 -0.03 2.79 -6.74
C ALA A 89 -1.36 2.03 -6.71
N SER A 90 -1.29 0.75 -6.40
CA SER A 90 -2.44 -0.06 -6.05
C SER A 90 -3.00 0.38 -4.69
N ARG A 91 -4.31 0.44 -4.57
CA ARG A 91 -5.04 0.95 -3.39
C ARG A 91 -5.75 -0.20 -2.67
N GLY A 92 -6.30 0.10 -1.51
CA GLY A 92 -7.07 -0.84 -0.71
C GLY A 92 -6.26 -1.43 0.43
N ASP A 93 -6.71 -2.56 0.96
CA ASP A 93 -6.11 -3.23 2.11
C ASP A 93 -4.79 -3.92 1.73
N VAL A 94 -3.69 -3.19 1.86
CA VAL A 94 -2.35 -3.66 1.56
C VAL A 94 -1.36 -3.03 2.53
N GLY A 95 -0.50 -3.85 3.12
CA GLY A 95 0.62 -3.42 3.95
C GLY A 95 1.94 -3.92 3.38
N SER A 96 2.99 -3.12 3.43
CA SER A 96 4.34 -3.51 3.01
C SER A 96 5.30 -3.60 4.18
N LEU A 97 6.46 -4.16 3.90
CA LEU A 97 7.57 -4.28 4.83
C LEU A 97 8.80 -3.57 4.26
N ASP A 98 9.47 -2.82 5.11
CA ASP A 98 10.73 -2.15 4.79
C ASP A 98 11.70 -2.29 5.96
N LEU A 99 12.25 -3.49 6.10
CA LEU A 99 13.18 -3.80 7.18
C LEU A 99 14.44 -2.92 7.06
N ARG A 100 14.83 -2.27 8.17
CA ARG A 100 16.01 -1.40 8.28
C ARG A 100 15.94 -0.15 7.37
N ASN A 101 14.78 0.22 6.85
CA ASN A 101 14.57 1.38 5.95
C ASN A 101 15.50 1.36 4.72
N ILE A 102 15.69 0.17 4.13
CA ILE A 102 16.53 -0.03 2.93
C ILE A 102 15.69 0.06 1.65
N GLY A 103 14.39 0.19 1.78
CA GLY A 103 13.41 0.31 0.69
C GLY A 103 12.52 -0.93 0.55
N THR A 104 11.30 -0.68 0.09
CA THR A 104 10.28 -1.73 -0.11
C THR A 104 10.76 -2.78 -1.11
N GLY A 105 10.47 -4.07 -0.81
CA GLY A 105 10.83 -5.20 -1.65
C GLY A 105 12.27 -5.70 -1.46
N ASN A 106 13.01 -5.19 -0.47
CA ASN A 106 14.34 -5.69 -0.08
C ASN A 106 14.29 -6.65 1.10
N THR A 107 13.10 -7.01 1.59
CA THR A 107 12.85 -7.93 2.69
C THR A 107 12.12 -9.16 2.17
N VAL A 108 12.65 -10.35 2.42
CA VAL A 108 11.93 -11.60 2.13
C VAL A 108 10.94 -11.88 3.26
N THR A 109 9.70 -12.12 2.88
CA THR A 109 8.63 -12.49 3.81
C THR A 109 8.25 -13.93 3.61
N LEU A 110 8.29 -14.71 4.68
CA LEU A 110 7.99 -16.12 4.72
C LEU A 110 6.79 -16.39 5.64
N LEU A 111 6.05 -17.44 5.32
CA LEU A 111 5.08 -18.07 6.19
C LEU A 111 5.48 -19.55 6.32
N ASN A 112 5.68 -20.01 7.55
CA ASN A 112 6.15 -21.37 7.84
C ASN A 112 7.39 -21.75 7.00
N GLY A 113 8.34 -20.80 6.84
CA GLY A 113 9.60 -21.01 6.14
C GLY A 113 9.53 -20.95 4.61
N ARG A 114 8.37 -20.73 3.99
CA ARG A 114 8.20 -20.63 2.52
C ARG A 114 7.69 -19.27 2.09
N ARG A 115 8.13 -18.83 0.90
CA ARG A 115 7.79 -17.53 0.32
C ARG A 115 6.28 -17.35 0.17
N LEU A 116 5.81 -16.13 0.41
CA LEU A 116 4.48 -15.65 0.08
C LEU A 116 4.46 -15.04 -1.33
N VAL A 117 3.30 -15.09 -1.99
CA VAL A 117 3.07 -14.42 -3.27
C VAL A 117 3.15 -12.89 -3.09
N GLN A 118 3.72 -12.22 -4.08
CA GLN A 118 3.75 -10.75 -4.09
C GLN A 118 2.33 -10.17 -4.13
N SER A 119 2.11 -9.05 -3.47
CA SER A 119 0.85 -8.32 -3.58
C SER A 119 0.56 -7.96 -5.03
N PRO A 120 -0.65 -8.17 -5.54
CA PRO A 120 -1.02 -7.72 -6.87
C PRO A 120 -1.03 -6.19 -6.93
N GLY A 121 -0.48 -5.65 -8.03
CA GLY A 121 -0.21 -4.24 -8.18
C GLY A 121 1.12 -3.81 -7.54
N TYR A 122 1.38 -2.51 -7.55
CA TYR A 122 2.64 -1.95 -7.06
C TYR A 122 2.44 -0.55 -6.46
N ALA A 123 3.40 -0.10 -5.66
CA ALA A 123 3.59 1.30 -5.29
C ALA A 123 4.79 1.90 -6.05
N THR A 124 5.10 3.15 -5.81
CA THR A 124 6.31 3.79 -6.33
C THR A 124 7.10 4.41 -5.21
N GLU A 125 8.41 4.22 -5.23
CA GLU A 125 9.37 4.86 -4.34
C GLU A 125 10.25 5.84 -5.09
N TRP A 126 10.73 6.86 -4.39
CA TRP A 126 11.71 7.79 -4.91
C TRP A 126 13.11 7.19 -4.78
N VAL A 127 13.68 6.74 -5.88
CA VAL A 127 15.01 6.13 -5.93
C VAL A 127 15.83 6.80 -7.03
N GLY A 128 17.00 7.31 -6.67
CA GLY A 128 17.93 7.90 -7.65
C GLY A 128 17.37 9.08 -8.45
N GLY A 129 16.47 9.87 -7.87
CA GLY A 129 15.86 11.01 -8.55
C GLY A 129 14.64 10.66 -9.42
N SER A 130 14.09 9.45 -9.33
CA SER A 130 12.94 9.01 -10.12
C SER A 130 11.96 8.17 -9.29
N PHE A 131 10.68 8.18 -9.66
CA PHE A 131 9.71 7.24 -9.11
C PHE A 131 9.84 5.87 -9.77
N VAL A 132 10.26 4.88 -8.99
CA VAL A 132 10.47 3.48 -9.43
C VAL A 132 9.35 2.61 -8.90
N PRO A 133 8.79 1.67 -9.68
CA PRO A 133 7.86 0.68 -9.16
C PRO A 133 8.52 -0.23 -8.12
N VAL A 134 7.81 -0.46 -7.03
CA VAL A 134 8.21 -1.40 -5.98
C VAL A 134 7.07 -2.36 -5.66
N SER A 135 7.41 -3.60 -5.43
CA SER A 135 6.49 -4.67 -5.06
C SER A 135 6.83 -5.23 -3.68
N SER A 136 5.84 -5.67 -2.95
CA SER A 136 5.98 -6.30 -1.64
C SER A 136 4.89 -7.35 -1.45
N VAL A 137 5.12 -8.29 -0.56
CA VAL A 137 4.04 -9.14 -0.03
C VAL A 137 3.05 -8.27 0.71
N ASN A 138 1.76 -8.60 0.67
CA ASN A 138 0.77 -7.97 1.52
C ASN A 138 0.85 -8.55 2.94
N SER A 139 1.38 -7.81 3.89
CA SER A 139 1.52 -8.25 5.28
C SER A 139 0.17 -8.57 5.96
N ASN A 140 -0.93 -8.01 5.46
CA ASN A 140 -2.28 -8.29 5.99
C ASN A 140 -2.81 -9.68 5.65
N THR A 141 -2.16 -10.40 4.73
CA THR A 141 -2.46 -11.82 4.47
C THR A 141 -1.91 -12.75 5.56
N ILE A 142 -1.05 -12.24 6.44
CA ILE A 142 -0.46 -13.00 7.55
C ILE A 142 -1.46 -12.99 8.72
N PRO A 143 -1.95 -14.16 9.17
CA PRO A 143 -2.87 -14.25 10.30
C PRO A 143 -2.12 -14.01 11.61
N VAL A 144 -2.29 -12.84 12.20
CA VAL A 144 -1.67 -12.47 13.48
C VAL A 144 -2.16 -13.37 14.61
N TYR A 145 -3.46 -13.67 14.60
CA TYR A 145 -4.05 -14.63 15.52
C TYR A 145 -3.79 -16.05 15.02
N GLY A 146 -3.04 -16.80 15.77
CA GLY A 146 -2.55 -18.14 15.37
C GLY A 146 -1.06 -18.17 15.08
N ALA A 147 -0.39 -17.00 15.06
CA ALA A 147 1.06 -16.96 15.03
C ALA A 147 1.62 -17.50 16.35
N GLU A 148 2.51 -18.47 16.25
CA GLU A 148 3.28 -18.97 17.38
C GLU A 148 4.43 -18.03 17.70
N ARG A 149 5.09 -17.52 16.65
CA ARG A 149 6.18 -16.55 16.74
C ARG A 149 6.44 -15.86 15.41
N VAL A 150 7.10 -14.73 15.47
CA VAL A 150 7.68 -14.05 14.32
C VAL A 150 9.19 -13.96 14.49
N GLU A 151 9.92 -14.44 13.52
CA GLU A 151 11.38 -14.48 13.50
C GLU A 151 11.89 -13.43 12.51
N ILE A 152 12.83 -12.58 12.97
CA ILE A 152 13.37 -11.48 12.18
C ILE A 152 14.88 -11.62 12.10
N LEU A 153 15.40 -11.91 10.92
CA LEU A 153 16.83 -11.89 10.64
C LEU A 153 17.22 -10.53 10.05
N ARG A 154 18.04 -9.76 10.79
CA ARG A 154 18.51 -8.42 10.42
C ARG A 154 19.87 -8.44 9.73
N ASP A 155 20.04 -9.31 8.76
CA ASP A 155 21.30 -9.47 8.03
C ASP A 155 21.02 -9.81 6.56
N GLY A 156 21.99 -9.55 5.66
CA GLY A 156 21.91 -10.04 4.30
C GLY A 156 21.81 -11.56 4.27
N ALA A 157 20.77 -12.08 3.64
CA ALA A 157 20.43 -13.50 3.70
C ALA A 157 20.15 -14.12 2.32
N SER A 158 20.55 -13.45 1.23
CA SER A 158 20.34 -13.98 -0.12
C SER A 158 21.05 -15.32 -0.37
N ALA A 159 22.13 -15.61 0.35
CA ALA A 159 22.81 -16.90 0.28
C ALA A 159 21.96 -18.06 0.82
N ILE A 160 20.96 -17.78 1.68
CA ILE A 160 20.08 -18.79 2.27
C ILE A 160 18.71 -18.76 1.59
N TYR A 161 18.12 -17.55 1.41
CA TYR A 161 16.73 -17.36 0.99
C TYR A 161 16.56 -16.83 -0.44
N GLY A 162 17.67 -16.58 -1.18
CA GLY A 162 17.64 -16.12 -2.57
C GLY A 162 17.47 -14.61 -2.71
N ALA A 163 17.07 -14.19 -3.89
CA ALA A 163 16.83 -12.80 -4.23
C ALA A 163 15.93 -12.08 -3.21
N ASP A 164 16.12 -10.76 -3.09
CA ASP A 164 15.35 -9.83 -2.26
C ASP A 164 15.62 -9.89 -0.74
N ALA A 165 16.40 -10.86 -0.25
CA ALA A 165 16.83 -10.92 1.14
C ALA A 165 18.04 -9.99 1.41
N VAL A 166 17.95 -8.73 1.01
CA VAL A 166 19.02 -7.72 1.15
C VAL A 166 18.96 -7.07 2.53
N ALA A 167 17.80 -6.62 2.94
CA ALA A 167 17.56 -6.04 4.27
C ALA A 167 17.49 -7.11 5.35
N GLY A 168 16.98 -8.27 5.01
CA GLY A 168 16.79 -9.39 5.91
C GLY A 168 15.63 -10.28 5.53
N VAL A 169 15.19 -11.07 6.50
CA VAL A 169 14.08 -12.02 6.35
C VAL A 169 13.14 -11.89 7.54
N ILE A 170 11.84 -11.92 7.28
CA ILE A 170 10.80 -12.05 8.30
C ILE A 170 10.06 -13.35 8.03
N ASN A 171 10.01 -14.24 9.01
CA ASN A 171 9.27 -15.49 8.95
C ASN A 171 8.21 -15.51 10.05
N THR A 172 6.95 -15.65 9.66
CA THR A 172 5.87 -15.91 10.62
C THR A 172 5.63 -17.41 10.69
N VAL A 173 5.73 -17.97 11.87
CA VAL A 173 5.43 -19.37 12.15
C VAL A 173 4.07 -19.44 12.78
N LEU A 174 3.17 -20.21 12.18
CA LEU A 174 1.84 -20.47 12.69
C LEU A 174 1.84 -21.80 13.46
N LYS A 175 1.02 -21.88 14.49
CA LYS A 175 0.84 -23.12 15.24
C LYS A 175 0.00 -24.10 14.41
N ASP A 176 0.58 -25.18 13.98
CA ASP A 176 -0.02 -26.17 13.06
C ASP A 176 -0.52 -27.46 13.73
N ASP A 177 -0.44 -27.53 15.08
CA ASP A 177 -0.78 -28.69 15.91
C ASP A 177 -1.79 -28.37 17.04
N PHE A 178 -2.62 -27.33 16.85
CA PHE A 178 -3.56 -26.91 17.87
C PHE A 178 -4.59 -28.00 18.21
N ASP A 179 -4.91 -28.17 19.49
CA ASP A 179 -5.98 -29.06 19.98
C ASP A 179 -6.90 -28.27 20.92
N GLY A 180 -8.19 -28.24 20.61
CA GLY A 180 -9.21 -27.55 21.39
C GLY A 180 -9.92 -26.44 20.62
N LEU A 181 -10.52 -25.50 21.36
CA LEU A 181 -11.25 -24.35 20.81
C LEU A 181 -10.92 -23.10 21.60
N THR A 182 -10.45 -22.07 20.90
CA THR A 182 -10.30 -20.71 21.45
C THR A 182 -11.10 -19.74 20.59
N MET A 183 -11.82 -18.85 21.24
CA MET A 183 -12.57 -17.78 20.57
C MET A 183 -12.26 -16.46 21.25
N ARG A 184 -11.96 -15.45 20.44
CA ARG A 184 -11.71 -14.08 20.90
C ARG A 184 -12.64 -13.13 20.16
N VAL A 185 -13.25 -12.21 20.90
CA VAL A 185 -14.04 -11.11 20.37
C VAL A 185 -13.47 -9.81 20.92
N ARG A 186 -13.17 -8.86 20.04
CA ARG A 186 -12.69 -7.53 20.39
C ARG A 186 -13.56 -6.48 19.72
N GLN A 187 -13.83 -5.42 20.45
CA GLN A 187 -14.48 -4.24 19.91
C GLN A 187 -13.71 -3.00 20.39
N ASN A 188 -13.31 -2.15 19.44
CA ASN A 188 -12.64 -0.89 19.72
C ASN A 188 -13.61 0.27 19.49
N TRP A 189 -13.60 1.27 20.36
CA TRP A 189 -14.34 2.52 20.26
C TRP A 189 -13.38 3.68 20.22
N TYR A 190 -13.77 4.73 19.55
CA TYR A 190 -12.99 5.96 19.41
C TYR A 190 -13.63 7.07 20.23
N ASP A 191 -12.86 7.72 21.11
CA ASP A 191 -13.37 8.77 22.00
C ASP A 191 -13.92 9.99 21.25
N SER A 192 -13.34 10.30 20.08
CA SER A 192 -13.68 11.49 19.30
C SER A 192 -14.52 11.21 18.06
N PHE A 193 -14.85 9.95 17.77
CA PHE A 193 -15.57 9.56 16.55
C PHE A 193 -16.68 8.56 16.86
N ASP A 194 -17.81 8.70 16.18
CA ASP A 194 -18.91 7.73 16.25
C ASP A 194 -18.63 6.53 15.31
N ALA A 195 -17.53 5.85 15.58
CA ALA A 195 -17.09 4.69 14.83
C ALA A 195 -16.57 3.61 15.79
N LYS A 196 -16.62 2.37 15.32
CA LYS A 196 -16.09 1.21 16.04
C LYS A 196 -15.48 0.21 15.07
N ASP A 197 -14.59 -0.61 15.61
CA ASP A 197 -14.02 -1.74 14.90
C ASP A 197 -14.37 -3.01 15.68
N ASN A 198 -14.74 -4.07 14.97
CA ASN A 198 -15.09 -5.36 15.53
C ASN A 198 -14.14 -6.42 14.99
N LYS A 199 -13.65 -7.31 15.87
CA LYS A 199 -12.86 -8.47 15.47
C LYS A 199 -13.39 -9.72 16.12
N VAL A 200 -13.47 -10.78 15.36
CA VAL A 200 -13.78 -12.14 15.83
C VAL A 200 -12.67 -13.06 15.31
N SER A 201 -12.00 -13.74 16.23
CA SER A 201 -10.97 -14.72 15.92
C SER A 201 -11.37 -16.06 16.53
N ILE A 202 -11.26 -17.13 15.75
CA ILE A 202 -11.58 -18.49 16.15
C ILE A 202 -10.39 -19.37 15.80
N GLN A 203 -9.96 -20.17 16.76
CA GLN A 203 -8.96 -21.21 16.60
C GLN A 203 -9.59 -22.53 17.06
N TRP A 204 -9.61 -23.50 16.19
CA TRP A 204 -10.11 -24.83 16.48
C TRP A 204 -9.15 -25.88 15.94
N GLY A 205 -8.96 -26.94 16.69
CA GLY A 205 -8.17 -28.05 16.23
C GLY A 205 -8.52 -29.35 16.97
N GLN A 206 -8.13 -30.45 16.36
CA GLN A 206 -8.34 -31.79 16.91
C GLN A 206 -7.22 -32.72 16.49
N THR A 207 -6.62 -33.34 17.51
CA THR A 207 -5.71 -34.47 17.30
C THR A 207 -6.54 -35.78 17.29
N MET A 208 -6.38 -36.55 16.23
CA MET A 208 -7.10 -37.82 16.03
C MET A 208 -6.37 -38.99 16.69
N SER A 209 -7.04 -40.15 16.78
CA SER A 209 -6.49 -41.34 17.45
C SER A 209 -5.26 -41.96 16.76
N ASP A 210 -5.05 -41.64 15.47
CA ASP A 210 -3.88 -42.04 14.68
C ASP A 210 -2.72 -41.04 14.78
N GLY A 211 -2.87 -39.99 15.59
CA GLY A 211 -1.90 -38.94 15.78
C GLY A 211 -1.95 -37.82 14.71
N SER A 212 -2.84 -37.93 13.71
CA SER A 212 -3.04 -36.81 12.77
C SER A 212 -3.71 -35.63 13.46
N ASN A 213 -3.39 -34.39 13.03
CA ASN A 213 -4.00 -33.17 13.56
C ASN A 213 -4.62 -32.35 12.44
N LEU A 214 -5.78 -31.77 12.71
CA LEU A 214 -6.43 -30.77 11.88
C LEU A 214 -6.61 -29.49 12.70
N SER A 215 -5.96 -28.41 12.28
CA SER A 215 -6.05 -27.08 12.91
C SER A 215 -6.65 -26.07 11.95
N ILE A 216 -7.55 -25.22 12.45
CA ILE A 216 -8.25 -24.19 11.66
C ILE A 216 -8.19 -22.86 12.42
N TYR A 217 -7.79 -21.80 11.73
CA TYR A 217 -7.78 -20.43 12.21
C TYR A 217 -8.68 -19.59 11.33
N PHE A 218 -9.55 -18.81 11.94
CA PHE A 218 -10.43 -17.88 11.25
C PHE A 218 -10.42 -16.53 11.95
N ASP A 219 -10.19 -15.49 11.17
CA ASP A 219 -10.23 -14.10 11.59
C ASP A 219 -11.20 -13.30 10.74
N ARG A 220 -12.08 -12.51 11.38
CA ARG A 220 -12.92 -11.52 10.75
C ARG A 220 -12.73 -10.19 11.44
N TYR A 221 -12.32 -9.17 10.68
CA TYR A 221 -12.18 -7.79 11.11
C TYR A 221 -13.10 -6.89 10.30
N ASP A 222 -13.90 -6.07 10.98
CA ASP A 222 -14.88 -5.16 10.40
C ASP A 222 -14.67 -3.76 11.00
N ARG A 223 -14.28 -2.82 10.17
CA ARG A 223 -13.89 -1.46 10.53
C ARG A 223 -14.85 -0.46 9.93
N GLU A 224 -15.43 0.43 10.76
CA GLU A 224 -16.34 1.47 10.33
C GLU A 224 -15.58 2.68 9.73
N ARG A 225 -16.32 3.47 8.94
CA ARG A 225 -15.83 4.69 8.31
C ARG A 225 -15.66 5.81 9.33
N ILE A 226 -14.60 6.60 9.18
CA ILE A 226 -14.43 7.90 9.83
C ILE A 226 -14.27 8.95 8.73
N ARG A 227 -15.19 9.90 8.66
CA ARG A 227 -15.12 11.01 7.70
C ARG A 227 -14.22 12.12 8.22
N GLY A 228 -13.54 12.83 7.32
CA GLY A 228 -12.72 13.96 7.69
C GLY A 228 -13.48 15.07 8.39
N ILE A 229 -14.75 15.29 8.03
CA ILE A 229 -15.63 16.30 8.66
C ILE A 229 -15.94 16.01 10.14
N GLU A 230 -15.82 14.75 10.57
CA GLU A 230 -16.05 14.34 11.97
C GLU A 230 -14.86 14.67 12.86
N ASP A 231 -13.70 14.99 12.29
CA ASP A 231 -12.50 15.29 13.06
C ASP A 231 -12.57 16.71 13.64
N PRO A 232 -12.57 16.86 14.98
CA PRO A 232 -12.70 18.18 15.61
C PRO A 232 -11.51 19.12 15.34
N LYS A 233 -10.34 18.57 14.91
CA LYS A 233 -9.14 19.36 14.61
C LYS A 233 -8.94 19.59 13.12
N TRP A 234 -9.31 18.63 12.27
CA TRP A 234 -8.92 18.57 10.85
C TRP A 234 -10.13 18.56 9.91
N SER A 235 -11.36 18.77 10.43
CA SER A 235 -12.61 18.78 9.65
C SER A 235 -12.65 19.82 8.54
N ASP A 236 -11.96 20.92 8.72
CA ASP A 236 -11.72 21.93 7.69
C ASP A 236 -10.21 22.16 7.47
N GLY A 237 -9.86 22.92 6.47
CA GLY A 237 -8.46 23.25 6.18
C GLY A 237 -7.93 24.47 6.93
N ASP A 238 -8.71 25.11 7.81
CA ASP A 238 -8.26 26.28 8.57
C ASP A 238 -7.62 25.87 9.89
N LEU A 239 -6.31 25.79 9.89
CA LEU A 239 -5.51 25.38 11.03
C LEU A 239 -5.14 26.54 11.97
N ARG A 240 -5.55 27.78 11.67
CA ARG A 240 -5.21 28.95 12.49
C ARG A 240 -5.76 28.84 13.92
N ARG A 241 -6.89 28.14 14.08
CA ARG A 241 -7.49 27.87 15.42
C ARG A 241 -6.61 26.99 16.31
N LEU A 242 -5.60 26.30 15.76
CA LEU A 242 -4.66 25.46 16.52
C LEU A 242 -3.43 26.24 16.99
N LEU A 243 -3.32 27.51 16.58
CA LEU A 243 -2.20 28.38 16.96
C LEU A 243 -2.53 29.14 18.24
N PRO A 244 -1.52 29.48 19.06
CA PRO A 244 -1.71 30.38 20.19
C PRO A 244 -2.29 31.72 19.75
N ASP A 245 -3.09 32.35 20.62
CA ASP A 245 -3.64 33.68 20.34
C ASP A 245 -2.47 34.68 20.10
N PRO A 246 -2.50 35.45 19.01
CA PRO A 246 -1.48 36.45 18.71
C PRO A 246 -1.29 37.45 19.86
N ASP A 247 -2.35 37.79 20.59
CA ASP A 247 -2.33 38.73 21.74
C ASP A 247 -1.67 38.11 22.99
N GLU A 248 -1.50 36.77 23.04
CA GLU A 248 -0.82 36.06 24.11
C GLU A 248 0.67 35.79 23.82
N GLY A 249 1.28 36.50 22.88
CA GLY A 249 2.69 36.33 22.48
C GLY A 249 2.90 35.26 21.38
N GLY A 250 1.86 34.89 20.68
CA GLY A 250 1.89 33.99 19.51
C GLY A 250 2.67 34.57 18.33
N LEU A 251 2.78 33.82 17.25
CA LEU A 251 3.61 34.06 16.07
C LEU A 251 3.17 35.27 15.19
N GLY A 252 2.56 36.31 15.72
CA GLY A 252 2.16 37.51 14.97
C GLY A 252 0.89 37.33 14.12
N ALA A 253 0.57 38.34 13.32
CA ALA A 253 -0.64 38.30 12.49
C ALA A 253 -0.53 37.25 11.38
N TYR A 254 -1.38 36.24 11.44
CA TYR A 254 -1.50 35.21 10.42
C TYR A 254 -2.27 35.74 9.23
N ASN A 255 -1.70 35.64 8.04
CA ASN A 255 -2.45 35.98 6.84
C ASN A 255 -3.39 34.83 6.43
N ASP A 256 -4.32 35.10 5.53
CA ASP A 256 -5.33 34.14 5.08
C ASP A 256 -4.76 32.89 4.39
N THR A 257 -3.52 32.94 3.91
CA THR A 257 -2.87 31.80 3.23
C THR A 257 -1.94 31.02 4.16
N THR A 258 -1.64 31.56 5.34
CA THR A 258 -0.80 30.91 6.34
C THR A 258 -1.67 29.99 7.20
N TRP A 259 -1.15 28.80 7.48
CA TRP A 259 -1.86 27.80 8.32
C TRP A 259 -3.23 27.36 7.79
N ARG A 260 -3.47 27.50 6.49
CA ARG A 260 -4.63 26.91 5.81
C ARG A 260 -4.18 25.78 4.90
N ASN A 261 -4.56 24.54 5.24
CA ASN A 261 -4.38 23.37 4.38
C ASN A 261 -5.55 23.24 3.41
N ALA A 262 -5.77 24.28 2.60
CA ALA A 262 -6.87 24.33 1.64
C ALA A 262 -6.33 24.53 0.22
N SER A 263 -6.86 23.75 -0.71
CA SER A 263 -6.41 23.73 -2.11
C SER A 263 -6.87 24.98 -2.88
N ALA A 264 -5.97 25.55 -3.68
CA ALA A 264 -6.31 26.56 -4.67
C ALA A 264 -7.22 25.98 -5.79
N SER A 265 -7.11 24.69 -6.09
CA SER A 265 -8.03 24.03 -7.02
C SER A 265 -9.35 23.79 -6.31
N SER A 266 -10.38 24.50 -6.72
CA SER A 266 -11.72 24.50 -6.12
C SER A 266 -12.79 24.67 -7.19
N VAL A 267 -14.04 24.53 -6.80
CA VAL A 267 -15.20 24.89 -7.63
C VAL A 267 -15.27 26.40 -7.96
N TRP A 268 -14.54 27.23 -7.18
CA TRP A 268 -14.29 28.64 -7.45
C TRP A 268 -13.13 28.79 -8.44
N ALA A 269 -13.34 28.38 -9.65
CA ALA A 269 -12.33 28.19 -10.69
C ALA A 269 -11.47 29.41 -11.01
N GLN A 270 -10.24 29.14 -11.47
CA GLN A 270 -9.43 30.10 -12.21
C GLN A 270 -9.25 29.66 -13.65
N PHE A 271 -9.17 30.66 -14.53
CA PHE A 271 -9.02 30.47 -15.96
C PHE A 271 -7.90 31.34 -16.51
N TYR A 272 -7.34 30.93 -17.65
CA TYR A 272 -6.43 31.75 -18.47
C TYR A 272 -7.10 32.18 -19.77
N GLU A 273 -6.80 33.41 -20.19
CA GLU A 273 -6.94 33.88 -21.54
C GLU A 273 -5.64 34.58 -21.92
N GLY A 274 -4.85 33.97 -22.79
CA GLY A 274 -3.50 34.50 -23.09
C GLY A 274 -2.64 34.60 -21.83
N SER A 275 -2.30 35.82 -21.43
CA SER A 275 -1.56 36.14 -20.20
C SER A 275 -2.46 36.55 -19.02
N ASN A 276 -3.74 36.77 -19.28
CA ASN A 276 -4.68 37.23 -18.28
C ASN A 276 -5.18 36.05 -17.44
N ILE A 277 -5.49 36.32 -16.18
CA ILE A 277 -6.01 35.31 -15.23
C ILE A 277 -7.34 35.81 -14.70
N PHE A 278 -8.36 34.99 -14.86
CA PHE A 278 -9.71 35.26 -14.35
C PHE A 278 -10.01 34.32 -13.21
N THR A 279 -10.59 34.85 -12.14
CA THR A 279 -10.98 34.08 -10.94
C THR A 279 -12.46 34.30 -10.64
N ILE A 280 -13.18 33.24 -10.29
CA ILE A 280 -14.55 33.38 -9.75
C ILE A 280 -14.44 34.04 -8.37
N TYR A 281 -15.16 35.12 -8.20
CA TYR A 281 -15.07 36.00 -7.05
C TYR A 281 -16.45 36.28 -6.47
N ARG A 282 -16.56 36.29 -5.16
CA ARG A 282 -17.73 36.74 -4.39
C ARG A 282 -17.35 38.02 -3.66
N PRO A 283 -17.95 39.18 -4.03
CA PRO A 283 -17.74 40.41 -3.26
C PRO A 283 -18.44 40.32 -1.90
N ASP A 284 -17.81 40.85 -0.85
CA ASP A 284 -18.25 40.70 0.53
C ASP A 284 -19.65 41.32 0.80
N ASP A 285 -20.01 42.45 0.16
CA ASP A 285 -21.24 43.17 0.46
C ASP A 285 -21.98 43.75 -0.79
N SER A 286 -21.56 43.41 -2.00
CA SER A 286 -22.19 44.01 -3.20
C SER A 286 -22.50 42.97 -4.25
N ASN A 287 -23.63 43.16 -4.89
CA ASN A 287 -24.01 42.48 -6.12
C ASN A 287 -22.99 42.83 -7.21
N CYS A 288 -22.55 41.85 -8.00
CA CYS A 288 -21.67 42.07 -9.16
C CYS A 288 -22.22 43.13 -10.12
N LEU A 289 -23.55 43.21 -10.26
CA LEU A 289 -24.25 44.19 -11.10
C LEU A 289 -24.10 45.63 -10.60
N SER A 290 -23.90 45.85 -9.31
CA SER A 290 -23.74 47.18 -8.73
C SER A 290 -22.27 47.66 -8.73
N ASN A 291 -21.34 46.81 -9.07
CA ASN A 291 -19.93 47.14 -9.11
C ASN A 291 -19.53 47.64 -10.50
N SER A 292 -19.21 48.93 -10.60
CA SER A 292 -18.80 49.59 -11.84
C SER A 292 -17.38 49.28 -12.31
N SER A 293 -16.71 48.29 -11.68
CA SER A 293 -15.36 47.94 -12.05
C SER A 293 -15.33 47.31 -13.45
N SER A 294 -14.46 47.85 -14.32
CA SER A 294 -14.22 47.31 -15.68
C SER A 294 -13.62 45.90 -15.71
N ASN A 295 -13.20 45.40 -14.56
CA ASN A 295 -12.51 44.08 -14.41
C ASN A 295 -13.45 42.95 -13.97
N LEU A 296 -14.74 43.18 -13.90
CA LEU A 296 -15.73 42.21 -13.48
C LEU A 296 -16.67 41.83 -14.62
N TYR A 297 -16.98 40.53 -14.71
CA TYR A 297 -18.03 39.99 -15.58
C TYR A 297 -19.09 39.31 -14.73
N ASN A 298 -20.34 39.64 -15.00
CA ASN A 298 -21.49 39.04 -14.32
C ASN A 298 -21.65 37.59 -14.77
N ILE A 299 -21.94 36.73 -13.84
CA ILE A 299 -22.28 35.32 -14.09
C ILE A 299 -23.81 35.21 -14.03
N PRO A 300 -24.49 34.79 -15.10
CA PRO A 300 -25.95 34.74 -15.14
C PRO A 300 -26.54 33.84 -14.06
N GLY A 301 -27.56 34.33 -13.38
CA GLY A 301 -28.23 33.60 -12.30
C GLY A 301 -27.46 33.55 -10.97
N LEU A 302 -26.33 34.26 -10.87
CA LEU A 302 -25.50 34.31 -9.66
C LEU A 302 -25.18 35.76 -9.30
N ASP A 303 -26.17 36.52 -8.85
CA ASP A 303 -26.11 37.97 -8.58
C ASP A 303 -24.99 38.40 -7.61
N HIS A 304 -24.49 37.43 -6.81
CA HIS A 304 -23.43 37.63 -5.82
C HIS A 304 -22.08 37.07 -6.24
N MET A 305 -21.92 36.59 -7.48
CA MET A 305 -20.68 36.04 -7.99
C MET A 305 -20.29 36.65 -9.33
N CYS A 306 -19.03 36.90 -9.53
CA CYS A 306 -18.47 37.45 -10.74
C CYS A 306 -17.25 36.70 -11.21
N LEU A 307 -16.99 36.73 -12.51
CA LEU A 307 -15.66 36.42 -13.02
C LEU A 307 -14.83 37.70 -12.96
N TYR A 308 -13.73 37.66 -12.21
CA TYR A 308 -12.87 38.82 -11.94
C TYR A 308 -11.51 38.64 -12.63
N ASP A 309 -11.10 39.65 -13.40
CA ASP A 309 -9.78 39.72 -14.01
C ASP A 309 -8.71 39.96 -12.94
N SER A 310 -8.30 38.91 -12.28
CA SER A 310 -7.29 38.90 -11.21
C SER A 310 -6.79 37.49 -10.92
N SER A 311 -5.51 37.40 -10.59
CA SER A 311 -4.87 36.15 -10.15
C SER A 311 -5.10 35.81 -8.67
N SER A 312 -5.76 36.68 -7.92
CA SER A 312 -5.96 36.51 -6.48
C SER A 312 -7.00 35.43 -6.18
N ILE A 313 -6.60 34.41 -5.42
CA ILE A 313 -7.52 33.40 -4.88
C ILE A 313 -7.77 33.73 -3.41
N ARG A 314 -9.01 34.06 -3.07
CA ARG A 314 -9.39 34.33 -1.68
C ARG A 314 -9.40 33.04 -0.85
N ALA A 315 -9.26 33.20 0.45
CA ALA A 315 -9.25 32.08 1.38
C ALA A 315 -10.57 31.29 1.35
N GLU A 316 -11.71 31.97 1.29
CA GLU A 316 -13.05 31.38 1.21
C GLU A 316 -13.33 30.64 -0.10
N SER A 317 -12.55 30.96 -1.15
CA SER A 317 -12.67 30.29 -2.47
C SER A 317 -11.80 29.03 -2.59
N ARG A 318 -11.16 28.59 -1.51
CA ARG A 318 -10.35 27.37 -1.49
C ARG A 318 -11.14 26.14 -1.08
N THR A 319 -10.78 24.98 -1.58
CA THR A 319 -11.40 23.72 -1.15
C THR A 319 -10.73 23.21 0.12
N SER A 320 -11.54 23.00 1.15
CA SER A 320 -11.13 22.25 2.34
C SER A 320 -11.31 20.75 2.09
N TYR A 321 -10.23 19.99 2.18
CA TYR A 321 -10.25 18.55 1.95
C TYR A 321 -11.04 17.79 3.03
N GLY A 322 -10.97 18.25 4.28
CA GLY A 322 -11.61 17.59 5.42
C GLY A 322 -13.12 17.39 5.26
N GLN A 323 -13.79 18.23 4.47
CA GLN A 323 -15.23 18.16 4.31
C GLN A 323 -15.72 17.02 3.39
N THR A 324 -14.86 16.52 2.51
CA THR A 324 -15.30 15.61 1.44
C THR A 324 -14.56 14.28 1.41
N TYR A 325 -13.50 14.08 2.19
CA TYR A 325 -12.73 12.83 2.18
C TYR A 325 -12.96 11.99 3.44
N ASP A 326 -12.73 10.69 3.30
CA ASP A 326 -12.65 9.79 4.44
C ASP A 326 -11.28 9.92 5.11
N LYS A 327 -11.25 10.21 6.40
CA LYS A 327 -10.04 10.09 7.21
C LYS A 327 -9.60 8.63 7.26
N ARG A 328 -10.57 7.73 7.43
CA ARG A 328 -10.38 6.29 7.39
C ARG A 328 -11.59 5.64 6.72
N GLY A 329 -11.36 4.90 5.64
CA GLY A 329 -12.42 4.17 4.95
C GLY A 329 -12.88 2.92 5.71
N PRO A 330 -14.07 2.39 5.44
CA PRO A 330 -14.51 1.10 5.95
C PRO A 330 -13.66 -0.02 5.36
N LEU A 331 -13.47 -1.07 6.15
CA LEU A 331 -12.70 -2.25 5.75
C LEU A 331 -13.34 -3.50 6.35
N LEU A 332 -13.56 -4.49 5.52
CA LEU A 332 -13.92 -5.84 5.94
C LEU A 332 -12.82 -6.79 5.51
N ARG A 333 -12.26 -7.53 6.46
CA ARG A 333 -11.20 -8.51 6.23
C ARG A 333 -11.61 -9.86 6.77
N ASN A 334 -11.37 -10.92 6.01
CA ASN A 334 -11.52 -12.29 6.45
C ASN A 334 -10.24 -13.04 6.13
N ASN A 335 -9.75 -13.82 7.08
CA ASN A 335 -8.57 -14.67 6.94
C ASN A 335 -8.91 -16.07 7.45
N LEU A 336 -8.62 -17.09 6.67
CA LEU A 336 -8.82 -18.49 7.01
C LEU A 336 -7.53 -19.24 6.74
N VAL A 337 -7.04 -20.00 7.71
CA VAL A 337 -5.92 -20.92 7.54
C VAL A 337 -6.26 -22.27 8.10
N MET A 338 -5.91 -23.34 7.39
CA MET A 338 -6.11 -24.72 7.79
C MET A 338 -4.80 -25.48 7.66
N PHE A 339 -4.49 -26.29 8.64
CA PHE A 339 -3.38 -27.25 8.65
C PHE A 339 -3.92 -28.65 8.81
N TYR A 340 -3.30 -29.58 8.08
CA TYR A 340 -3.48 -31.00 8.31
C TYR A 340 -2.14 -31.70 8.31
N ASN A 341 -1.79 -32.30 9.44
CA ASN A 341 -0.55 -33.01 9.67
C ASN A 341 -0.82 -34.48 9.95
N THR A 342 -0.09 -35.37 9.32
CA THR A 342 -0.20 -36.81 9.56
C THR A 342 1.13 -37.52 9.33
N THR A 343 1.37 -38.60 10.10
CA THR A 343 2.54 -39.44 9.88
C THR A 343 2.11 -40.69 9.12
N LEU A 344 2.74 -40.95 7.98
CA LEU A 344 2.49 -42.10 7.14
C LEU A 344 3.11 -43.36 7.76
N ASP A 345 2.66 -44.55 7.33
CA ASP A 345 3.14 -45.85 7.85
C ASP A 345 4.65 -46.06 7.77
N ASN A 346 5.31 -45.38 6.83
CA ASN A 346 6.76 -45.43 6.64
C ASN A 346 7.52 -44.40 7.49
N GLY A 347 6.86 -43.68 8.40
CA GLY A 347 7.45 -42.67 9.27
C GLY A 347 7.65 -41.30 8.61
N VAL A 348 7.22 -41.10 7.36
CA VAL A 348 7.24 -39.81 6.70
C VAL A 348 6.06 -38.99 7.21
N GLU A 349 6.33 -37.76 7.60
CA GLU A 349 5.28 -36.79 7.95
C GLU A 349 4.82 -36.05 6.68
N ALA A 350 3.51 -36.09 6.42
CA ALA A 350 2.84 -35.31 5.40
C ALA A 350 2.12 -34.14 6.06
N TYR A 351 2.34 -32.93 5.57
CA TYR A 351 1.70 -31.73 6.05
C TYR A 351 1.09 -30.93 4.90
N SER A 352 -0.08 -30.36 5.16
CA SER A 352 -0.83 -29.55 4.21
C SER A 352 -1.22 -28.23 4.86
N GLU A 353 -1.08 -27.13 4.12
CA GLU A 353 -1.52 -25.80 4.51
C GLU A 353 -2.43 -25.25 3.42
N VAL A 354 -3.59 -24.73 3.81
CA VAL A 354 -4.50 -24.00 2.92
C VAL A 354 -4.83 -22.67 3.59
N SER A 355 -4.56 -21.56 2.91
CA SER A 355 -4.97 -20.26 3.39
C SER A 355 -5.78 -19.49 2.36
N TYR A 356 -6.75 -18.74 2.86
CA TYR A 356 -7.60 -17.85 2.10
C TYR A 356 -7.74 -16.51 2.81
N TYR A 357 -7.45 -15.46 2.09
CA TYR A 357 -7.61 -14.09 2.55
C TYR A 357 -8.51 -13.33 1.59
N LYS A 358 -9.44 -12.54 2.15
CA LYS A 358 -10.27 -11.61 1.39
C LYS A 358 -10.48 -10.33 2.16
N SER A 359 -10.27 -9.20 1.48
CA SER A 359 -10.65 -7.89 2.01
C SER A 359 -11.45 -7.09 1.03
N THR A 360 -12.36 -6.27 1.56
CA THR A 360 -13.09 -5.24 0.81
C THR A 360 -12.95 -3.91 1.52
N SER A 361 -12.62 -2.89 0.78
CA SER A 361 -12.48 -1.54 1.31
C SER A 361 -13.08 -0.51 0.35
N ASN A 362 -13.56 0.59 0.92
CA ASN A 362 -14.02 1.75 0.17
C ASN A 362 -13.35 3.00 0.72
N LYS A 363 -13.09 3.98 -0.10
CA LYS A 363 -12.61 5.29 0.35
C LYS A 363 -13.16 6.39 -0.54
N GLN A 364 -13.72 7.40 0.08
CA GLN A 364 -14.19 8.61 -0.60
C GLN A 364 -13.13 9.71 -0.52
N LEU A 365 -13.01 10.48 -1.60
CA LEU A 365 -12.17 11.64 -1.75
C LEU A 365 -12.93 12.83 -2.29
N TYR A 366 -12.27 13.97 -2.25
CA TYR A 366 -12.72 15.18 -2.94
C TYR A 366 -12.75 14.98 -4.47
N GLY A 367 -13.50 15.79 -5.18
CA GLY A 367 -13.64 15.76 -6.63
C GLY A 367 -12.32 15.91 -7.38
N GLY A 368 -12.29 15.45 -8.61
CA GLY A 368 -11.13 15.55 -9.49
C GLY A 368 -10.71 17.00 -9.73
N ALA A 369 -9.40 17.23 -9.90
CA ALA A 369 -8.89 18.52 -10.36
C ALA A 369 -8.05 18.27 -11.61
N PRO A 370 -8.26 18.99 -12.73
CA PRO A 370 -7.35 18.90 -13.87
C PRO A 370 -5.98 19.35 -13.45
N LEU A 371 -4.95 18.75 -14.02
CA LEU A 371 -3.58 19.23 -13.90
C LEU A 371 -3.50 20.51 -14.72
N GLY A 372 -3.51 21.65 -14.03
CA GLY A 372 -3.61 22.96 -14.64
C GLY A 372 -2.45 23.27 -15.57
N MET A 373 -2.74 24.02 -16.62
CA MET A 373 -1.71 24.65 -17.45
C MET A 373 -1.01 25.75 -16.66
N GLY A 374 0.08 25.42 -15.97
CA GLY A 374 1.02 26.46 -15.54
C GLY A 374 1.81 26.98 -16.75
N SER A 375 2.35 28.19 -16.68
CA SER A 375 3.23 28.74 -17.72
C SER A 375 4.46 27.87 -18.00
N SER A 376 4.80 26.95 -17.13
CA SER A 376 5.86 25.95 -17.23
C SER A 376 5.44 24.63 -17.91
N SER A 377 4.16 24.43 -18.16
CA SER A 377 3.65 23.16 -18.73
C SER A 377 3.91 23.00 -20.23
N LYS A 378 4.54 23.96 -20.86
CA LYS A 378 4.96 23.88 -22.27
C LYS A 378 6.05 22.83 -22.53
N ASN A 379 6.65 22.28 -21.49
CA ASN A 379 7.83 21.42 -21.58
C ASN A 379 7.54 19.93 -21.34
N GLY A 380 6.48 19.43 -21.93
CA GLY A 380 6.24 17.97 -21.93
C GLY A 380 5.92 17.42 -20.55
N GLY A 381 4.79 16.93 -20.38
CA GLY A 381 4.27 16.31 -19.17
C GLY A 381 2.86 15.85 -19.47
N ASN A 382 2.27 15.15 -18.55
CA ASN A 382 0.90 14.68 -18.61
C ASN A 382 -0.09 15.84 -18.41
N THR A 383 0.07 16.93 -19.16
CA THR A 383 -0.84 18.09 -19.08
C THR A 383 -2.08 17.82 -19.89
N GLN A 384 -3.23 17.97 -19.23
CA GLN A 384 -4.54 17.81 -19.83
C GLN A 384 -5.18 19.21 -19.95
N PRO A 385 -4.93 19.93 -21.05
CA PRO A 385 -5.52 21.24 -21.23
C PRO A 385 -7.02 21.11 -21.42
N ILE A 386 -7.78 21.76 -20.56
CA ILE A 386 -9.24 21.85 -20.67
C ILE A 386 -9.60 23.26 -21.10
N LEU A 387 -10.29 23.32 -22.21
CA LEU A 387 -10.71 24.55 -22.85
C LEU A 387 -12.22 24.75 -22.69
N VAL A 388 -12.64 25.95 -22.29
CA VAL A 388 -14.02 26.41 -22.47
C VAL A 388 -14.06 27.13 -23.81
N PRO A 389 -14.59 26.51 -24.87
CA PRO A 389 -14.56 27.09 -26.21
C PRO A 389 -15.54 28.26 -26.35
N SER A 390 -15.31 29.12 -27.33
CA SER A 390 -16.20 30.26 -27.63
C SER A 390 -17.63 29.85 -27.98
N THR A 391 -17.87 28.58 -28.31
CA THR A 391 -19.22 28.00 -28.53
C THR A 391 -19.98 27.75 -27.24
N ASN A 392 -19.30 27.70 -26.07
CA ASN A 392 -19.96 27.39 -24.79
C ASN A 392 -21.07 28.39 -24.48
N TYR A 393 -22.27 27.85 -24.20
CA TYR A 393 -23.46 28.69 -23.90
C TYR A 393 -23.18 29.69 -22.76
N TRP A 394 -22.60 29.22 -21.65
CA TRP A 394 -22.42 30.02 -20.43
C TRP A 394 -21.26 31.04 -20.57
N LEU A 395 -20.23 30.73 -21.32
CA LEU A 395 -19.18 31.70 -21.64
C LEU A 395 -19.75 32.90 -22.42
N ASN A 396 -20.66 32.64 -23.34
CA ASN A 396 -21.35 33.66 -24.12
C ASN A 396 -22.39 34.49 -23.34
N GLN A 397 -22.69 34.13 -22.10
CA GLN A 397 -23.55 34.90 -21.22
C GLN A 397 -22.76 35.81 -20.25
N LEU A 398 -21.46 35.68 -20.18
CA LEU A 398 -20.61 36.53 -19.33
C LEU A 398 -20.55 37.94 -19.91
N GLN A 399 -20.94 38.95 -19.12
CA GLN A 399 -20.94 40.35 -19.57
C GLN A 399 -20.50 41.30 -18.45
N ARG A 400 -19.87 42.40 -18.86
CA ARG A 400 -19.53 43.52 -17.97
C ARG A 400 -20.79 44.27 -17.51
N PRO A 401 -20.70 45.06 -16.42
CA PRO A 401 -21.79 45.91 -16.00
C PRO A 401 -22.28 46.90 -17.05
N ASN A 402 -21.43 47.30 -18.01
CA ASN A 402 -21.79 48.16 -19.13
C ASN A 402 -22.45 47.45 -20.31
N GLY A 403 -22.61 46.11 -20.21
CA GLY A 403 -23.21 45.27 -21.22
C GLY A 403 -22.25 44.64 -22.24
N ASP A 404 -20.96 44.95 -22.18
CA ASP A 404 -19.96 44.32 -23.07
C ASP A 404 -19.85 42.82 -22.74
N LEU A 405 -19.94 41.96 -23.74
CA LEU A 405 -19.78 40.51 -23.58
C LEU A 405 -18.29 40.14 -23.38
N PHE A 406 -18.06 39.04 -22.69
CA PHE A 406 -16.70 38.45 -22.58
C PHE A 406 -16.22 38.02 -23.96
N VAL A 407 -17.08 37.30 -24.70
CA VAL A 407 -16.81 36.84 -26.05
C VAL A 407 -17.28 37.94 -27.02
N ASP A 408 -16.42 38.90 -27.29
CA ASP A 408 -16.69 39.98 -28.23
C ASP A 408 -16.05 39.74 -29.62
N LYS A 409 -15.19 38.73 -29.73
CA LYS A 409 -14.49 38.32 -30.94
C LYS A 409 -14.55 36.82 -31.14
N GLU A 410 -14.53 36.41 -32.40
CA GLU A 410 -14.41 35.03 -32.77
C GLU A 410 -13.06 34.46 -32.30
N GLY A 411 -13.07 33.43 -31.46
CA GLY A 411 -11.89 32.77 -30.91
C GLY A 411 -11.59 33.10 -29.46
N ASP A 412 -12.33 33.98 -28.79
CA ASP A 412 -12.20 34.19 -27.35
C ASP A 412 -12.60 32.92 -26.61
N GLN A 413 -11.73 32.47 -25.71
CA GLN A 413 -11.87 31.18 -25.01
C GLN A 413 -11.08 31.22 -23.69
N LEU A 414 -11.49 30.38 -22.74
CA LEU A 414 -10.84 30.27 -21.44
C LEU A 414 -10.25 28.90 -21.22
N TRP A 415 -9.04 28.85 -20.69
CA TRP A 415 -8.39 27.62 -20.28
C TRP A 415 -8.47 27.45 -18.78
N PHE A 416 -8.81 26.23 -18.29
CA PHE A 416 -8.79 25.94 -16.86
C PHE A 416 -7.37 26.08 -16.31
N ARG A 417 -7.28 26.78 -15.16
CA ARG A 417 -6.03 26.92 -14.40
C ARG A 417 -6.10 26.12 -13.11
N TYR A 418 -6.83 26.64 -12.12
CA TYR A 418 -7.13 25.96 -10.87
C TYR A 418 -8.61 25.68 -10.85
N PHE A 419 -8.96 24.42 -10.90
CA PHE A 419 -10.34 23.97 -10.96
C PHE A 419 -10.48 22.67 -10.17
N ARG A 420 -11.68 22.40 -9.68
CA ARG A 420 -12.07 21.14 -9.07
C ARG A 420 -13.52 20.86 -9.40
N PHE A 421 -13.78 19.64 -9.85
CA PHE A 421 -15.14 19.14 -10.02
C PHE A 421 -15.81 18.94 -8.67
N ASN A 422 -17.13 19.12 -8.64
CA ASN A 422 -17.91 18.98 -7.43
C ASN A 422 -18.20 17.53 -7.07
N THR A 423 -18.26 16.65 -8.06
CA THR A 423 -18.50 15.20 -7.89
C THR A 423 -17.35 14.55 -7.11
N PRO A 424 -17.60 14.00 -5.91
CA PRO A 424 -16.58 13.30 -5.16
C PRO A 424 -16.10 12.05 -5.92
N ARG A 425 -14.82 11.75 -5.78
CA ARG A 425 -14.26 10.48 -6.24
C ARG A 425 -14.33 9.46 -5.13
N SER A 426 -14.53 8.20 -5.48
CA SER A 426 -14.33 7.10 -4.56
C SER A 426 -13.70 5.92 -5.27
N TRP A 427 -13.16 5.00 -4.50
CA TRP A 427 -12.78 3.69 -5.02
C TRP A 427 -13.27 2.60 -4.10
N ASP A 428 -13.72 1.53 -4.73
CA ASP A 428 -13.98 0.25 -4.12
C ASP A 428 -12.80 -0.67 -4.46
N SER A 429 -12.30 -1.39 -3.49
CA SER A 429 -11.21 -2.34 -3.70
C SER A 429 -11.55 -3.67 -3.05
N THR A 430 -11.42 -4.74 -3.82
CA THR A 430 -11.48 -6.13 -3.34
C THR A 430 -10.13 -6.78 -3.57
N ARG A 431 -9.61 -7.45 -2.53
CA ARG A 431 -8.38 -8.24 -2.62
C ARG A 431 -8.64 -9.66 -2.15
N GLU A 432 -8.10 -10.61 -2.88
CA GLU A 432 -8.17 -12.02 -2.52
C GLU A 432 -6.80 -12.67 -2.65
N THR A 433 -6.47 -13.60 -1.77
CA THR A 433 -5.26 -14.41 -1.85
C THR A 433 -5.59 -15.85 -1.46
N TRP A 434 -5.17 -16.78 -2.29
CA TRP A 434 -5.19 -18.20 -2.04
C TRP A 434 -3.78 -18.74 -1.95
N ARG A 435 -3.52 -19.63 -1.00
CA ARG A 435 -2.27 -20.35 -0.88
C ARG A 435 -2.54 -21.80 -0.48
N VAL A 436 -1.87 -22.70 -1.16
CA VAL A 436 -1.87 -24.13 -0.83
C VAL A 436 -0.42 -24.58 -0.75
N VAL A 437 -0.08 -25.28 0.33
CA VAL A 437 1.21 -25.95 0.49
C VAL A 437 0.94 -27.42 0.73
N GLN A 438 1.66 -28.28 0.05
CA GLN A 438 1.75 -29.70 0.34
C GLN A 438 3.21 -30.05 0.54
N GLY A 439 3.55 -30.54 1.72
CA GLY A 439 4.90 -30.93 2.02
C GLY A 439 5.02 -32.31 2.64
N PHE A 440 6.23 -32.80 2.61
CA PHE A 440 6.63 -34.06 3.22
C PHE A 440 7.98 -33.84 3.91
N ARG A 441 8.14 -34.37 5.11
CA ARG A 441 9.40 -34.31 5.84
C ARG A 441 9.68 -35.64 6.55
N GLY A 442 10.94 -35.92 6.78
CA GLY A 442 11.34 -37.16 7.43
C GLY A 442 12.84 -37.29 7.55
N THR A 443 13.31 -38.47 7.95
CA THR A 443 14.71 -38.79 8.09
C THR A 443 15.10 -39.93 7.13
N TYR A 444 16.31 -39.88 6.58
CA TYR A 444 16.89 -40.93 5.80
C TYR A 444 18.35 -41.13 6.24
N GLY A 445 18.60 -42.20 6.98
CA GLY A 445 19.89 -42.36 7.70
C GLY A 445 20.05 -41.23 8.72
N ASP A 446 21.18 -40.53 8.64
CA ASP A 446 21.47 -39.37 9.51
C ASP A 446 21.05 -38.01 8.88
N TRP A 447 20.30 -38.05 7.81
CA TRP A 447 19.82 -36.85 7.12
C TRP A 447 18.35 -36.59 7.39
N ASP A 448 18.06 -35.41 7.87
CA ASP A 448 16.72 -34.84 7.84
C ASP A 448 16.43 -34.24 6.46
N TRP A 449 15.21 -34.43 5.96
CA TRP A 449 14.79 -33.85 4.69
C TRP A 449 13.40 -33.23 4.79
N ASP A 450 13.17 -32.19 4.01
CA ASP A 450 11.89 -31.52 3.84
C ASP A 450 11.72 -31.16 2.36
N ALA A 451 10.57 -31.50 1.77
CA ALA A 451 10.23 -31.19 0.40
C ALA A 451 8.80 -30.61 0.36
N GLY A 452 8.59 -29.58 -0.44
CA GLY A 452 7.29 -28.93 -0.52
C GLY A 452 6.94 -28.41 -1.89
N LEU A 453 5.64 -28.34 -2.12
CA LEU A 453 5.01 -27.69 -3.26
C LEU A 453 4.16 -26.53 -2.73
N VAL A 454 4.28 -25.36 -3.36
CA VAL A 454 3.49 -24.18 -3.07
C VAL A 454 2.76 -23.74 -4.33
N ALA A 455 1.46 -23.50 -4.23
CA ALA A 455 0.67 -22.83 -5.24
C ALA A 455 -0.05 -21.65 -4.56
N SER A 456 0.15 -20.45 -5.05
CA SER A 456 -0.45 -19.26 -4.48
C SER A 456 -0.84 -18.28 -5.58
N THR A 457 -2.01 -17.67 -5.45
CA THR A 457 -2.51 -16.63 -6.34
C THR A 457 -3.06 -15.48 -5.52
N ALA A 458 -2.85 -14.26 -5.98
CA ALA A 458 -3.44 -13.07 -5.37
C ALA A 458 -4.04 -12.17 -6.44
N SER A 459 -5.20 -11.59 -6.16
CA SER A 459 -5.90 -10.67 -7.04
C SER A 459 -6.25 -9.36 -6.32
N SER A 460 -6.37 -8.30 -7.09
CA SER A 460 -6.88 -7.00 -6.65
C SER A 460 -7.77 -6.43 -7.75
N GLU A 461 -9.02 -6.19 -7.41
CA GLU A 461 -9.99 -5.49 -8.26
C GLU A 461 -10.25 -4.12 -7.64
N MET A 462 -10.15 -3.06 -8.45
CA MET A 462 -10.36 -1.70 -7.98
C MET A 462 -11.19 -0.91 -8.96
N ASP A 463 -12.36 -0.45 -8.50
CA ASP A 463 -13.23 0.45 -9.23
C ASP A 463 -13.08 1.88 -8.69
N ASN A 464 -12.84 2.83 -9.60
CA ASN A 464 -12.75 4.25 -9.28
C ASN A 464 -13.95 4.96 -9.86
N HIS A 465 -14.76 5.52 -8.97
CA HIS A 465 -15.97 6.27 -9.32
C HIS A 465 -15.75 7.77 -9.25
N GLY A 466 -16.67 8.54 -9.85
CA GLY A 466 -16.60 10.00 -9.84
C GLY A 466 -15.41 10.56 -10.60
N ARG A 467 -14.92 9.83 -11.62
CA ARG A 467 -13.88 10.30 -12.54
C ARG A 467 -14.52 11.04 -13.70
N GLN A 468 -13.78 11.91 -14.34
CA GLN A 468 -14.27 12.68 -15.50
C GLN A 468 -13.54 12.23 -16.76
N SER A 469 -14.32 11.94 -17.84
CA SER A 469 -13.78 11.71 -19.18
C SER A 469 -13.42 13.04 -19.82
N MET A 470 -12.24 13.15 -20.38
CA MET A 470 -11.79 14.34 -21.12
C MET A 470 -12.60 14.56 -22.40
N THR A 471 -12.91 13.49 -23.13
CA THR A 471 -13.71 13.55 -24.36
C THR A 471 -15.12 14.05 -24.07
N LEU A 472 -15.81 13.41 -23.13
CA LEU A 472 -17.19 13.77 -22.78
C LEU A 472 -17.27 15.17 -22.13
N LEU A 473 -16.25 15.57 -21.36
CA LEU A 473 -16.15 16.91 -20.80
C LEU A 473 -16.01 17.97 -21.91
N ASN A 474 -15.18 17.72 -22.92
CA ASN A 474 -15.04 18.63 -24.06
C ASN A 474 -16.36 18.76 -24.85
N GLU A 475 -17.09 17.65 -25.04
CA GLU A 475 -18.40 17.68 -25.68
C GLU A 475 -19.40 18.52 -24.86
N ALA A 476 -19.44 18.32 -23.54
CA ALA A 476 -20.30 19.09 -22.64
C ALA A 476 -19.94 20.58 -22.58
N LEU A 477 -18.65 20.91 -22.69
CA LEU A 477 -18.19 22.31 -22.75
C LEU A 477 -18.48 22.96 -24.11
N ALA A 478 -18.45 22.21 -25.20
CA ALA A 478 -18.67 22.72 -26.56
C ALA A 478 -20.18 22.93 -26.91
N ASP A 479 -21.09 22.46 -26.08
CA ASP A 479 -22.52 22.61 -26.28
C ASP A 479 -22.90 24.10 -26.24
N SER A 480 -23.65 24.55 -27.26
CA SER A 480 -24.16 25.93 -27.39
C SER A 480 -25.56 26.15 -26.82
N SER A 481 -26.13 25.11 -26.20
CA SER A 481 -27.43 25.17 -25.53
C SER A 481 -27.31 25.40 -24.02
N PRO A 482 -28.39 25.73 -23.32
CA PRO A 482 -28.38 25.84 -21.85
C PRO A 482 -27.97 24.56 -21.10
N ASN A 483 -27.89 23.41 -21.77
CA ASN A 483 -27.43 22.14 -21.21
C ASN A 483 -25.91 22.04 -21.14
N ALA A 484 -25.19 22.98 -21.74
CA ALA A 484 -23.72 23.05 -21.66
C ALA A 484 -23.25 22.98 -20.21
N TYR A 485 -22.11 22.34 -20.00
CA TYR A 485 -21.46 22.40 -18.70
C TYR A 485 -21.09 23.85 -18.35
N ASN A 486 -21.50 24.29 -17.14
CA ASN A 486 -21.23 25.63 -16.63
C ASN A 486 -20.08 25.60 -15.61
N PRO A 487 -18.84 25.92 -15.99
CA PRO A 487 -17.72 25.97 -15.06
C PRO A 487 -17.67 27.24 -14.19
N PHE A 488 -18.58 28.21 -14.40
CA PHE A 488 -18.60 29.52 -13.74
C PHE A 488 -19.51 29.59 -12.53
N ASN A 489 -20.29 28.53 -12.25
CA ASN A 489 -21.32 28.56 -11.21
C ASN A 489 -20.83 28.20 -9.80
N ALA A 490 -19.52 28.15 -9.57
CA ALA A 490 -18.91 27.78 -8.30
C ALA A 490 -19.42 26.44 -7.70
N GLY A 491 -19.75 25.48 -8.57
CA GLY A 491 -20.27 24.16 -8.18
C GLY A 491 -21.77 24.15 -7.82
N LEU A 492 -22.46 25.29 -7.92
CA LEU A 492 -23.90 25.34 -7.70
C LEU A 492 -24.64 24.78 -8.93
N ASN A 493 -25.55 23.85 -8.70
CA ASN A 493 -26.33 23.20 -9.78
C ASN A 493 -25.43 22.64 -10.90
N SER A 494 -24.29 22.08 -10.51
CA SER A 494 -23.30 21.53 -11.45
C SER A 494 -23.86 20.29 -12.14
N ASN A 495 -23.92 20.32 -13.48
CA ASN A 495 -24.33 19.18 -14.31
C ASN A 495 -23.07 18.42 -14.76
N GLU A 496 -22.49 17.61 -13.89
CA GLU A 496 -21.28 16.83 -14.15
C GLU A 496 -21.57 15.38 -14.59
N GLU A 497 -22.81 14.93 -14.44
CA GLU A 497 -23.23 13.56 -14.74
C GLU A 497 -22.90 13.13 -16.20
N PRO A 498 -23.08 13.96 -17.25
CA PRO A 498 -22.83 13.54 -18.63
C PRO A 498 -21.38 13.11 -18.93
N PHE A 499 -20.41 13.63 -18.16
CA PHE A 499 -18.98 13.29 -18.34
C PHE A 499 -18.35 12.58 -17.13
N THR A 500 -19.16 12.27 -16.12
CA THR A 500 -18.71 11.48 -14.96
C THR A 500 -18.76 9.99 -15.30
N ILE A 501 -17.65 9.31 -15.05
CA ILE A 501 -17.44 7.91 -15.39
C ILE A 501 -16.89 7.12 -14.20
N SER A 502 -16.91 5.80 -14.33
CA SER A 502 -16.14 4.87 -13.49
C SER A 502 -15.06 4.21 -14.35
N ILE A 503 -13.91 3.94 -13.76
CA ILE A 503 -12.79 3.24 -14.39
C ILE A 503 -12.30 2.14 -13.46
N PHE A 504 -11.74 1.08 -14.03
CA PHE A 504 -11.22 -0.05 -13.26
C PHE A 504 -9.70 -0.21 -13.37
N ARG A 505 -9.14 -0.97 -12.42
CA ARG A 505 -7.81 -1.56 -12.46
C ARG A 505 -7.83 -2.93 -11.81
N ASN A 506 -7.45 -3.97 -12.55
CA ASN A 506 -7.40 -5.34 -12.08
C ASN A 506 -5.96 -5.85 -12.14
N ASN A 507 -5.50 -6.44 -11.04
CA ASN A 507 -4.15 -6.96 -10.91
C ASN A 507 -4.21 -8.41 -10.45
N ASN A 508 -3.33 -9.24 -10.99
CA ASN A 508 -3.12 -10.61 -10.54
C ASN A 508 -1.62 -10.90 -10.37
N THR A 509 -1.30 -11.75 -9.41
CA THR A 509 0.05 -12.30 -9.22
C THR A 509 -0.05 -13.76 -8.82
N ASP A 510 0.84 -14.59 -9.36
CA ASP A 510 0.92 -16.00 -9.03
C ASP A 510 2.32 -16.39 -8.58
N LEU A 511 2.40 -17.40 -7.73
CA LEU A 511 3.62 -18.05 -7.28
C LEU A 511 3.40 -19.56 -7.24
N TYR A 512 4.16 -20.28 -8.05
CA TYR A 512 4.29 -21.73 -7.98
C TYR A 512 5.72 -22.07 -7.61
N MET A 513 5.91 -22.91 -6.58
CA MET A 513 7.25 -23.26 -6.09
C MET A 513 7.31 -24.73 -5.75
N ALA A 514 8.44 -25.35 -6.04
CA ALA A 514 8.83 -26.65 -5.54
C ALA A 514 10.23 -26.52 -4.90
N ASP A 515 10.37 -27.03 -3.69
CA ASP A 515 11.64 -27.01 -2.96
C ASP A 515 11.93 -28.37 -2.32
N ILE A 516 13.22 -28.65 -2.16
CA ILE A 516 13.72 -29.75 -1.35
C ILE A 516 14.99 -29.31 -0.63
N LYS A 517 15.09 -29.67 0.63
CA LYS A 517 16.29 -29.46 1.46
C LYS A 517 16.60 -30.71 2.27
N MET A 518 17.86 -30.95 2.46
CA MET A 518 18.40 -32.04 3.27
C MET A 518 19.47 -31.50 4.21
N SER A 519 19.39 -31.80 5.48
CA SER A 519 20.39 -31.40 6.49
C SER A 519 20.86 -32.57 7.31
N ASN A 520 22.13 -32.49 7.71
CA ASN A 520 22.73 -33.47 8.65
C ASN A 520 23.49 -32.66 9.72
N PRO A 521 23.11 -32.78 10.99
CA PRO A 521 23.73 -32.02 12.08
C PRO A 521 25.15 -32.47 12.44
N SER A 522 25.62 -33.62 11.92
CA SER A 522 26.92 -34.21 12.29
C SER A 522 27.51 -34.99 11.12
N VAL A 523 27.93 -34.30 10.05
CA VAL A 523 28.66 -34.96 8.91
C VAL A 523 30.11 -35.24 9.23
N TYR A 524 30.69 -34.51 10.19
CA TYR A 524 32.06 -34.68 10.62
C TYR A 524 32.24 -34.13 12.04
N SER A 525 32.85 -34.95 12.94
CA SER A 525 33.10 -34.52 14.31
C SER A 525 34.51 -33.89 14.42
N MET A 526 34.55 -32.64 14.88
CA MET A 526 35.76 -31.90 15.23
C MET A 526 35.96 -31.88 16.76
N PRO A 527 37.16 -31.55 17.26
CA PRO A 527 37.37 -31.43 18.71
C PRO A 527 36.46 -30.44 19.42
N ALA A 528 35.96 -29.42 18.70
CA ALA A 528 35.09 -28.38 19.21
C ALA A 528 33.60 -28.69 19.05
N GLY A 529 33.23 -29.77 18.37
CA GLY A 529 31.84 -30.16 18.11
C GLY A 529 31.64 -30.69 16.70
N ASP A 530 30.39 -30.91 16.32
CA ASP A 530 30.05 -31.52 15.05
C ASP A 530 29.82 -30.45 13.94
N VAL A 531 30.29 -30.76 12.74
CA VAL A 531 30.05 -29.98 11.54
C VAL A 531 28.67 -30.36 11.00
N ALA A 532 27.78 -29.37 10.94
CA ALA A 532 26.46 -29.53 10.37
C ALA A 532 26.43 -28.96 8.94
N VAL A 533 25.68 -29.61 8.06
CA VAL A 533 25.54 -29.16 6.66
C VAL A 533 24.08 -29.24 6.21
N LEU A 534 23.75 -28.39 5.22
CA LEU A 534 22.48 -28.42 4.48
C LEU A 534 22.77 -28.24 3.00
N VAL A 535 22.02 -28.94 2.17
CA VAL A 535 21.94 -28.73 0.73
C VAL A 535 20.50 -28.68 0.28
N GLY A 536 20.19 -27.84 -0.72
CA GLY A 536 18.85 -27.73 -1.21
C GLY A 536 18.74 -27.23 -2.64
N ALA A 537 17.57 -27.44 -3.20
CA ALA A 537 17.19 -26.97 -4.52
C ALA A 537 15.78 -26.36 -4.48
N GLU A 538 15.55 -25.35 -5.31
CA GLU A 538 14.28 -24.66 -5.44
C GLU A 538 14.03 -24.32 -6.90
N VAL A 539 12.81 -24.50 -7.35
CA VAL A 539 12.30 -23.97 -8.60
C VAL A 539 11.04 -23.17 -8.29
N ARG A 540 10.95 -21.92 -8.77
CA ARG A 540 9.76 -21.11 -8.64
C ARG A 540 9.39 -20.46 -9.97
N ALA A 541 8.11 -20.38 -10.24
CA ALA A 541 7.52 -19.62 -11.34
C ALA A 541 6.67 -18.48 -10.74
N GLU A 542 6.90 -17.28 -11.21
CA GLU A 542 6.22 -16.07 -10.78
C GLU A 542 5.56 -15.43 -12.00
N SER A 543 4.33 -14.92 -11.85
CA SER A 543 3.65 -14.14 -12.87
C SER A 543 2.96 -12.93 -12.30
N MET A 544 2.75 -11.92 -13.15
CA MET A 544 1.98 -10.72 -12.81
C MET A 544 1.20 -10.21 -14.02
N GLU A 545 0.04 -9.63 -13.72
CA GLU A 545 -0.80 -8.94 -14.67
C GLU A 545 -1.33 -7.64 -14.04
N ASP A 546 -1.27 -6.52 -14.78
CA ASP A 546 -1.85 -5.21 -14.42
C ASP A 546 -2.71 -4.74 -15.59
N LEU A 547 -4.02 -4.94 -15.48
CA LEU A 547 -5.01 -4.53 -16.46
C LEU A 547 -5.66 -3.22 -16.07
N ARG A 548 -5.74 -2.30 -17.02
CA ARG A 548 -6.28 -0.97 -16.83
C ARG A 548 -7.43 -0.70 -17.78
N ASP A 549 -8.31 0.18 -17.34
CA ASP A 549 -9.43 0.67 -18.14
C ASP A 549 -8.98 1.15 -19.52
N PRO A 550 -9.75 0.92 -20.59
CA PRO A 550 -9.44 1.37 -21.95
C PRO A 550 -9.15 2.87 -22.07
N ARG A 551 -9.73 3.70 -21.20
CA ARG A 551 -9.48 5.16 -21.17
C ARG A 551 -8.14 5.53 -20.54
N ILE A 552 -7.46 4.57 -19.88
CA ILE A 552 -6.15 4.73 -19.26
C ILE A 552 -5.06 4.07 -20.09
N ASN A 553 -5.33 2.88 -20.66
CA ASN A 553 -4.31 2.04 -21.30
C ASN A 553 -4.00 2.41 -22.77
N GLY A 554 -4.67 3.43 -23.31
CA GLY A 554 -4.46 3.91 -24.69
C GLY A 554 -5.36 3.27 -25.73
N THR A 555 -6.31 2.41 -25.35
CA THR A 555 -7.34 1.90 -26.27
C THR A 555 -8.31 3.00 -26.68
N ILE A 556 -8.72 3.85 -25.71
CA ILE A 556 -9.49 5.07 -25.94
C ILE A 556 -8.58 6.23 -25.62
N VAL A 557 -8.17 6.98 -26.63
CA VAL A 557 -7.22 8.08 -26.53
C VAL A 557 -7.96 9.41 -26.63
N TYR A 558 -7.64 10.33 -25.72
CA TYR A 558 -8.11 11.68 -25.82
C TYR A 558 -7.36 12.42 -26.94
N SER A 559 -8.10 13.04 -27.81
CA SER A 559 -7.56 13.92 -28.85
C SER A 559 -7.58 15.36 -28.38
N THR A 560 -6.39 15.97 -28.25
CA THR A 560 -6.27 17.39 -27.89
C THR A 560 -6.96 18.28 -28.91
N PRO A 561 -7.69 19.31 -28.46
CA PRO A 561 -8.21 20.34 -29.37
C PRO A 561 -7.09 20.96 -30.22
N PRO A 562 -7.36 21.38 -31.47
CA PRO A 562 -6.35 21.98 -32.36
C PRO A 562 -5.56 23.14 -31.71
N GLU A 563 -6.19 23.91 -30.84
CA GLU A 563 -5.63 25.05 -30.11
C GLU A 563 -4.55 24.62 -29.10
N ALA A 564 -4.57 23.36 -28.67
CA ALA A 564 -3.61 22.76 -27.76
C ALA A 564 -2.58 21.86 -28.47
N ALA A 565 -2.56 21.83 -29.81
CA ALA A 565 -1.77 20.90 -30.62
C ALA A 565 -0.25 20.96 -30.40
N ASN A 566 0.27 22.02 -29.79
CA ASN A 566 1.69 22.17 -29.51
C ASN A 566 2.13 21.59 -28.15
N GLN A 567 1.21 20.91 -27.45
CA GLN A 567 1.53 20.31 -26.16
C GLN A 567 2.02 18.86 -26.33
N SER A 568 2.93 18.46 -25.48
CA SER A 568 3.42 17.07 -25.51
C SER A 568 2.31 16.09 -25.19
N THR A 569 2.12 15.09 -26.04
CA THR A 569 1.08 14.05 -25.93
C THR A 569 1.68 12.67 -25.66
N PHE A 570 2.83 12.62 -25.04
CA PHE A 570 3.63 11.39 -24.87
C PHE A 570 3.09 10.45 -23.79
N PRO A 571 3.06 9.15 -24.09
CA PRO A 571 2.95 8.48 -25.41
C PRO A 571 1.57 8.74 -26.01
N TYR A 572 0.60 9.07 -25.18
CA TYR A 572 -0.77 9.50 -25.47
C TYR A 572 -1.32 10.24 -24.26
N ILE A 573 -2.41 10.96 -24.38
CA ILE A 573 -3.15 11.54 -23.26
C ILE A 573 -4.25 10.56 -22.83
N SER A 574 -4.30 10.24 -21.54
CA SER A 574 -5.40 9.47 -20.96
C SER A 574 -6.72 10.24 -21.10
N ASP A 575 -7.80 9.55 -21.47
CA ASP A 575 -9.14 10.15 -21.52
C ASP A 575 -9.77 10.30 -20.12
N VAL A 576 -8.97 10.33 -19.07
CA VAL A 576 -9.45 10.53 -17.69
C VAL A 576 -8.71 11.69 -17.04
N VAL A 577 -9.47 12.67 -16.56
CA VAL A 577 -8.92 13.85 -15.89
C VAL A 577 -8.02 13.43 -14.73
N ASN A 578 -6.83 14.02 -14.67
CA ASN A 578 -5.82 13.77 -13.64
C ASN A 578 -5.45 12.28 -13.50
N SER A 579 -5.28 11.62 -14.63
CA SER A 579 -4.76 10.26 -14.71
C SER A 579 -3.61 10.18 -15.69
N SER A 580 -2.53 9.55 -15.27
CA SER A 580 -1.41 9.27 -16.17
C SER A 580 -1.77 8.15 -17.14
N PRO A 581 -1.42 8.27 -18.44
CA PRO A 581 -1.50 7.15 -19.35
C PRO A 581 -0.62 6.00 -18.83
N SER A 582 -1.18 4.81 -18.81
CA SER A 582 -0.51 3.62 -18.26
C SER A 582 -1.00 2.39 -19.04
N PRO A 583 -0.12 1.74 -19.82
CA PRO A 583 -0.49 0.54 -20.59
C PRO A 583 -0.79 -0.63 -19.64
N ASN A 584 -1.46 -1.64 -20.18
CA ASN A 584 -1.53 -2.94 -19.53
C ASN A 584 -0.12 -3.55 -19.49
N THR A 585 0.17 -4.29 -18.43
CA THR A 585 1.47 -4.94 -18.24
C THR A 585 1.26 -6.38 -17.80
N THR A 586 1.98 -7.29 -18.44
CA THR A 586 2.04 -8.71 -18.06
C THR A 586 3.49 -9.15 -18.05
N GLY A 587 3.84 -10.05 -17.16
CA GLY A 587 5.19 -10.61 -17.09
C GLY A 587 5.22 -11.91 -16.30
N ASP A 588 6.14 -12.75 -16.64
CA ASP A 588 6.41 -14.01 -15.98
C ASP A 588 7.91 -14.25 -15.84
N ARG A 589 8.27 -15.16 -14.95
CA ARG A 589 9.65 -15.51 -14.63
C ARG A 589 9.73 -16.91 -14.07
N VAL A 590 10.75 -17.64 -14.46
CA VAL A 590 11.14 -18.92 -13.85
C VAL A 590 12.52 -18.78 -13.22
N VAL A 591 12.62 -19.15 -11.96
CA VAL A 591 13.87 -19.11 -11.18
C VAL A 591 14.21 -20.50 -10.70
N THR A 592 15.46 -20.92 -10.92
CA THR A 592 16.01 -22.17 -10.40
C THR A 592 17.20 -21.88 -9.49
N SER A 593 17.26 -22.51 -8.33
CA SER A 593 18.31 -22.28 -7.35
C SER A 593 18.89 -23.58 -6.81
N LEU A 594 20.19 -23.56 -6.56
CA LEU A 594 20.89 -24.55 -5.74
C LEU A 594 21.58 -23.80 -4.59
N PHE A 595 21.49 -24.35 -3.39
CA PHE A 595 22.09 -23.72 -2.21
C PHE A 595 22.68 -24.75 -1.25
N ALA A 596 23.68 -24.31 -0.49
CA ALA A 596 24.31 -25.09 0.55
C ALA A 596 24.66 -24.21 1.74
N GLU A 597 24.60 -24.77 2.92
CA GLU A 597 24.98 -24.16 4.18
C GLU A 597 25.84 -25.13 5.00
N ALA A 598 26.82 -24.59 5.73
CA ALA A 598 27.61 -25.36 6.68
C ALA A 598 27.80 -24.56 7.97
N GLN A 599 27.65 -25.23 9.09
CA GLN A 599 28.02 -24.72 10.40
C GLN A 599 29.19 -25.50 10.94
N VAL A 600 30.25 -24.78 11.32
CA VAL A 600 31.55 -25.36 11.70
C VAL A 600 31.96 -24.80 13.05
N PRO A 601 32.01 -25.62 14.12
CA PRO A 601 32.57 -25.22 15.40
C PRO A 601 34.09 -25.21 15.29
N LEU A 602 34.69 -24.03 15.14
CA LEU A 602 36.14 -23.88 14.96
C LEU A 602 36.93 -24.09 16.28
N LEU A 603 36.36 -23.58 17.37
CA LEU A 603 36.81 -23.73 18.75
C LEU A 603 35.60 -23.93 19.66
N GLU A 604 35.77 -24.29 20.92
CA GLU A 604 34.68 -24.47 21.90
C GLU A 604 33.80 -23.20 22.06
N ASP A 605 34.39 -22.03 21.80
CA ASP A 605 33.79 -20.72 21.94
C ASP A 605 33.69 -19.93 20.61
N LEU A 606 34.02 -20.54 19.47
CA LEU A 606 34.05 -19.91 18.14
C LEU A 606 33.36 -20.78 17.08
N ASP A 607 32.23 -20.33 16.63
CA ASP A 607 31.45 -20.93 15.55
C ASP A 607 31.59 -20.13 14.25
N ALA A 608 31.60 -20.83 13.12
CA ALA A 608 31.53 -20.24 11.78
C ALA A 608 30.32 -20.79 11.01
N GLN A 609 29.65 -19.92 10.27
CA GLN A 609 28.61 -20.28 9.31
C GLN A 609 29.09 -19.90 7.90
N PHE A 610 28.89 -20.80 6.96
CA PHE A 610 29.15 -20.59 5.54
C PHE A 610 27.84 -20.87 4.79
N ALA A 611 27.47 -20.01 3.82
CA ALA A 611 26.40 -20.30 2.92
C ALA A 611 26.75 -19.87 1.49
N LEU A 612 26.25 -20.61 0.52
CA LEU A 612 26.43 -20.35 -0.91
C LEU A 612 25.12 -20.66 -1.65
N ARG A 613 24.69 -19.76 -2.54
CA ARG A 613 23.56 -19.98 -3.44
C ARG A 613 23.91 -19.56 -4.85
N VAL A 614 23.52 -20.39 -5.81
CA VAL A 614 23.49 -20.06 -7.22
C VAL A 614 22.04 -20.03 -7.64
N GLU A 615 21.61 -18.91 -8.18
CA GLU A 615 20.23 -18.67 -8.64
C GLU A 615 20.28 -18.25 -10.10
N ASN A 616 19.48 -18.90 -10.95
CA ASN A 616 19.34 -18.60 -12.36
C ASN A 616 17.88 -18.28 -12.67
N ALA A 617 17.65 -17.11 -13.25
CA ALA A 617 16.36 -16.68 -13.77
C ALA A 617 16.42 -16.48 -15.29
N ASP A 618 15.32 -16.73 -15.95
CA ASP A 618 15.20 -16.60 -17.40
C ASP A 618 15.26 -15.15 -17.89
N ASP A 619 14.96 -14.16 -17.03
CA ASP A 619 14.96 -12.73 -17.36
C ASP A 619 16.21 -11.97 -16.91
N TYR A 620 16.76 -12.22 -15.72
CA TYR A 620 17.94 -11.49 -15.22
C TYR A 620 19.23 -12.34 -15.15
N GLY A 621 19.17 -13.61 -15.57
CA GLY A 621 20.33 -14.49 -15.67
C GLY A 621 20.78 -15.09 -14.34
N THR A 622 22.07 -15.43 -14.23
CA THR A 622 22.64 -16.15 -13.10
C THR A 622 23.31 -15.22 -12.10
N ASN A 623 22.96 -15.39 -10.83
CA ASN A 623 23.60 -14.72 -9.69
C ASN A 623 24.17 -15.77 -8.73
N THR A 624 25.37 -15.50 -8.20
CA THR A 624 26.00 -16.31 -7.17
C THR A 624 26.25 -15.44 -5.95
N VAL A 625 25.76 -15.86 -4.81
CA VAL A 625 25.89 -15.14 -3.54
C VAL A 625 26.40 -16.05 -2.44
N GLY A 626 27.19 -15.48 -1.55
CA GLY A 626 27.78 -16.19 -0.44
C GLY A 626 27.69 -15.42 0.87
N LYS A 627 27.84 -16.14 1.97
CA LYS A 627 27.86 -15.60 3.33
C LYS A 627 28.91 -16.33 4.18
N VAL A 628 29.59 -15.56 4.99
CA VAL A 628 30.43 -16.05 6.08
C VAL A 628 30.05 -15.27 7.33
N ALA A 629 29.74 -15.98 8.41
CA ALA A 629 29.48 -15.37 9.71
C ALA A 629 30.33 -16.10 10.78
N LEU A 630 30.77 -15.33 11.78
CA LEU A 630 31.53 -15.83 12.91
C LEU A 630 30.87 -15.39 14.22
N GLY A 631 30.73 -16.30 15.15
CA GLY A 631 30.24 -16.05 16.50
C GLY A 631 31.29 -16.46 17.52
N TYR A 632 31.81 -15.52 18.30
CA TYR A 632 32.81 -15.77 19.36
C TYR A 632 32.21 -15.47 20.73
N ALA A 633 32.10 -16.45 21.57
CA ALA A 633 31.49 -16.36 22.90
C ALA A 633 32.41 -16.95 24.01
N PRO A 634 33.54 -16.28 24.32
CA PRO A 634 34.54 -16.81 25.27
C PRO A 634 34.05 -16.87 26.71
N THR A 635 32.94 -16.20 27.01
CA THR A 635 32.27 -16.20 28.33
C THR A 635 30.76 -16.11 28.16
N SER A 636 29.97 -16.50 29.16
CA SER A 636 28.52 -16.42 29.14
C SER A 636 27.97 -14.99 29.03
N TRP A 637 28.73 -13.96 29.42
CA TRP A 637 28.34 -12.55 29.43
C TRP A 637 28.91 -11.74 28.26
N PHE A 638 29.84 -12.29 27.45
CA PHE A 638 30.46 -11.59 26.31
C PHE A 638 30.33 -12.41 25.03
N LYS A 639 29.74 -11.78 24.01
CA LYS A 639 29.62 -12.37 22.68
C LYS A 639 29.95 -11.34 21.61
N LEU A 640 30.79 -11.74 20.66
CA LEU A 640 31.16 -10.98 19.47
C LEU A 640 30.64 -11.70 18.22
N ARG A 641 29.97 -10.97 17.32
CA ARG A 641 29.48 -11.48 16.06
C ARG A 641 30.00 -10.64 14.91
N THR A 642 30.31 -11.27 13.80
CA THR A 642 30.61 -10.59 12.55
C THR A 642 30.10 -11.42 11.40
N SER A 643 29.59 -10.75 10.38
CA SER A 643 29.13 -11.38 9.14
C SER A 643 29.59 -10.58 7.92
N ASN A 644 29.85 -11.28 6.84
CA ASN A 644 30.06 -10.73 5.52
C ASN A 644 29.20 -11.52 4.53
N SER A 645 28.33 -10.85 3.82
CA SER A 645 27.44 -11.48 2.85
C SER A 645 27.32 -10.65 1.58
N THR A 646 27.19 -11.34 0.46
CA THR A 646 26.71 -10.74 -0.78
C THR A 646 25.21 -10.98 -0.87
N SER A 647 24.47 -9.95 -1.32
CA SER A 647 23.03 -10.01 -1.50
C SER A 647 22.66 -9.34 -2.82
N PHE A 648 21.53 -9.71 -3.40
CA PHE A 648 21.02 -9.08 -4.60
C PHE A 648 19.51 -8.94 -4.55
N LYS A 649 19.01 -7.91 -5.22
CA LYS A 649 17.59 -7.70 -5.47
C LYS A 649 17.30 -8.09 -6.92
N ALA A 650 16.33 -8.96 -7.13
CA ALA A 650 15.78 -9.19 -8.46
C ALA A 650 15.01 -7.95 -8.92
N PRO A 651 15.14 -7.51 -10.19
CA PRO A 651 14.24 -6.50 -10.71
C PRO A 651 12.81 -7.06 -10.63
N ASN A 652 11.86 -6.26 -10.12
CA ASN A 652 10.48 -6.74 -10.05
C ASN A 652 9.87 -6.86 -11.46
N LEU A 653 8.87 -7.74 -11.63
CA LEU A 653 8.28 -8.03 -12.94
C LEU A 653 7.67 -6.80 -13.60
N ILE A 654 7.13 -5.85 -12.80
CA ILE A 654 6.60 -4.61 -13.36
C ILE A 654 7.71 -3.75 -13.97
N THR A 655 8.87 -3.65 -13.32
CA THR A 655 10.00 -2.85 -13.83
C THR A 655 10.55 -3.40 -15.15
N VAL A 656 10.57 -4.72 -15.29
CA VAL A 656 11.10 -5.40 -16.50
C VAL A 656 10.13 -5.30 -17.67
N ASN A 657 8.82 -5.37 -17.41
CA ASN A 657 7.80 -5.56 -18.44
C ASN A 657 6.94 -4.31 -18.70
N GLU A 658 6.98 -3.30 -17.82
CA GLU A 658 6.17 -2.09 -17.97
C GLU A 658 6.59 -1.31 -19.23
N GLY A 659 5.62 -0.96 -20.05
CA GLY A 659 5.81 -0.05 -21.18
C GLY A 659 6.05 1.39 -20.73
N LEU A 660 6.06 2.32 -21.67
CA LEU A 660 6.25 3.74 -21.38
C LEU A 660 5.09 4.28 -20.52
N VAL A 661 5.40 4.68 -19.30
CA VAL A 661 4.46 5.28 -18.33
C VAL A 661 4.92 6.68 -17.97
N VAL A 662 3.99 7.62 -17.95
CA VAL A 662 4.25 8.97 -17.46
C VAL A 662 4.04 9.01 -15.95
N ARG A 663 5.08 9.34 -15.21
CA ARG A 663 5.04 9.60 -13.77
C ARG A 663 5.47 11.04 -13.51
N ASN A 664 4.56 11.83 -12.94
CA ASN A 664 4.89 13.20 -12.56
C ASN A 664 5.76 13.18 -11.31
N ASN A 665 6.89 13.84 -11.36
CA ASN A 665 7.74 14.11 -10.21
C ASN A 665 8.10 15.60 -10.18
N SER A 666 8.42 16.09 -8.99
CA SER A 666 9.07 17.40 -8.84
C SER A 666 10.55 17.13 -8.69
N GLN A 667 11.36 17.64 -9.62
CA GLN A 667 12.82 17.59 -9.54
C GLN A 667 13.29 19.02 -9.36
N GLU A 668 14.05 19.29 -8.32
CA GLU A 668 14.84 20.51 -8.23
C GLU A 668 16.09 20.32 -9.08
N ASP A 669 16.38 21.31 -9.90
CA ASP A 669 17.62 21.34 -10.66
C ASP A 669 18.76 21.62 -9.67
N PRO A 670 19.82 20.78 -9.60
CA PRO A 670 20.86 20.92 -8.59
C PRO A 670 21.70 22.19 -8.73
#